data_09d0c9e3cc45abfebc46719451276f85
#
_entry.id   09d0c9e3cc45abfebc46719451276f85
#
_cell.length_a   1.000
_cell.length_b   1.000
_cell.length_c   1.000
_cell.angle_alpha   90.00
_cell.angle_beta   90.00
_cell.angle_gamma   90.00
#
_symmetry.space_group_name_H-M   'P 1'
#
loop_
_entity.id
_entity.type
_entity.pdbx_description
1 polymer ?
#
loop_
_entity_poly.entity_id
_entity_poly.type
_entity_poly.pdbx_seq_one_letter_code
_entity_poly.pdbx_strand_id
1 'polypeptide(L)'
;MKRFTAILLTALMLLSAGLCGCGLFVDTETKGAYINVYMGSELRSWDPAKSLNDASAVQYLSLCYESMMKYDENGKVVKGICDTYEYDEETNTLVFTLRKTAWSDGRRISADDFVYSWKRILNPDFSCDAKSLLYYIKNARALNEGTATLADVGLASIDTYTLEVTLEQGINYELFLENIASIALAPVREDYASVYEDTWDRSSTNIITSGAFTVKNMESGKEGQRLVLERNKYYNCINYDSISEEIRRDKYVKPFRLIFNFSLSEDDRTTAYNYRAKDGEVTLSDGKTTLNEAADQLHYISGSLASTNALASKAKTDSTLSTMSLFLNTKNALLAKQGVRQALSLALDREALASVYVGAKAATGLVPNGVSYGKVSSSFRKEAGDLLPANADLSAAKSALSSAGVSSGTLTLTYRDTAHNGEIAQSIKEAWEQLGLKIKLNPLDAAHFAHVCSIVEKGNEEYIDPTVYTTTEEVTTAEAVNGEDTVVTKAPMKELFNNGKQPEMYYNYDIVLLDYQTLTPSAFSTLAPFAVGFSGNAVATDYDDYAPRTHMTGYNSEEYNALIEQAFKANDRAEMSKILVDAEKLLLTDLPVIPLFQNANAYLASSAISGETKSINVYGAHSFTKVSQSKFDNYIPSEEKESQ
;
A
#
# COMPACT_ATOMS: atom_id res chain seq x y z
N MET A 1 25.53 -21.15 -71.88
CA MET A 1 24.60 -20.13 -71.35
C MET A 1 23.51 -20.72 -70.44
N LYS A 2 22.71 -21.73 -70.84
CA LYS A 2 21.61 -22.26 -70.01
C LYS A 2 22.02 -22.85 -68.63
N ARG A 3 23.25 -23.41 -68.51
CA ARG A 3 23.72 -23.92 -67.18
C ARG A 3 24.25 -22.84 -66.27
N PHE A 4 24.77 -21.75 -66.79
CA PHE A 4 25.23 -20.60 -66.00
C PHE A 4 24.07 -19.78 -65.45
N THR A 5 22.98 -19.64 -66.22
CA THR A 5 21.76 -18.98 -65.77
C THR A 5 21.01 -19.76 -64.65
N ALA A 6 21.05 -21.12 -64.74
CA ALA A 6 20.48 -21.97 -63.71
C ALA A 6 21.23 -21.86 -62.36
N ILE A 7 22.56 -21.84 -62.40
CA ILE A 7 23.40 -21.69 -61.20
C ILE A 7 23.25 -20.27 -60.59
N LEU A 8 23.13 -19.22 -61.42
CA LEU A 8 22.93 -17.89 -60.96
C LEU A 8 21.52 -17.72 -60.33
N LEU A 9 20.48 -18.35 -60.91
CA LEU A 9 19.14 -18.36 -60.32
C LEU A 9 19.07 -19.14 -59.01
N THR A 10 19.78 -20.27 -58.89
CA THR A 10 19.82 -21.04 -57.64
C THR A 10 20.63 -20.31 -56.57
N ALA A 11 21.71 -19.62 -56.92
CA ALA A 11 22.45 -18.76 -56.01
C ALA A 11 21.63 -17.53 -55.54
N LEU A 12 20.81 -16.93 -56.44
CA LEU A 12 19.92 -15.84 -56.10
C LEU A 12 18.76 -16.33 -55.19
N MET A 13 18.20 -17.52 -55.40
CA MET A 13 17.19 -18.12 -54.53
C MET A 13 17.78 -18.52 -53.16
N LEU A 14 19.00 -18.98 -53.09
CA LEU A 14 19.67 -19.24 -51.82
C LEU A 14 20.05 -17.95 -51.08
N LEU A 15 20.39 -16.87 -51.80
CA LEU A 15 20.59 -15.55 -51.20
C LEU A 15 19.27 -14.94 -50.72
N SER A 16 18.16 -15.10 -51.44
CA SER A 16 16.84 -14.61 -51.03
C SER A 16 16.28 -15.42 -49.85
N ALA A 17 16.53 -16.73 -49.78
CA ALA A 17 16.18 -17.55 -48.63
C ALA A 17 17.03 -17.20 -47.38
N GLY A 18 18.30 -16.80 -47.57
CA GLY A 18 19.14 -16.28 -46.51
C GLY A 18 18.75 -14.88 -46.01
N LEU A 19 18.13 -14.06 -46.87
CA LEU A 19 17.65 -12.73 -46.51
C LEU A 19 16.22 -12.76 -45.95
N CYS A 20 15.41 -13.76 -46.24
CA CYS A 20 14.11 -13.98 -45.56
C CYS A 20 14.26 -14.66 -44.21
N GLY A 21 15.39 -15.29 -43.90
CA GLY A 21 15.69 -15.86 -42.58
C GLY A 21 16.09 -14.84 -41.52
N CYS A 22 16.42 -13.62 -41.91
CA CYS A 22 16.73 -12.53 -40.96
C CYS A 22 15.50 -11.88 -40.33
N GLY A 23 14.30 -12.23 -40.75
CA GLY A 23 13.06 -11.71 -40.14
C GLY A 23 12.44 -12.61 -39.06
N LEU A 24 13.06 -13.77 -38.77
CA LEU A 24 12.60 -14.73 -37.76
C LEU A 24 13.39 -14.69 -36.45
N PHE A 25 14.45 -13.90 -36.38
CA PHE A 25 15.04 -13.50 -35.11
C PHE A 25 14.36 -12.22 -34.70
N VAL A 26 13.09 -12.33 -34.30
CA VAL A 26 12.47 -11.27 -33.50
C VAL A 26 13.40 -11.04 -32.32
N ASP A 27 13.81 -9.85 -32.15
CA ASP A 27 14.75 -9.24 -31.25
C ASP A 27 14.43 -9.53 -29.76
N THR A 28 14.39 -10.80 -29.40
CA THR A 28 14.17 -11.26 -28.01
C THR A 28 15.36 -10.91 -27.14
N GLU A 29 16.52 -10.75 -27.76
CA GLU A 29 17.76 -10.40 -27.07
C GLU A 29 17.77 -8.99 -26.48
N THR A 30 16.91 -8.09 -26.96
CA THR A 30 16.88 -6.69 -26.54
C THR A 30 15.83 -6.38 -25.45
N LYS A 31 14.82 -7.24 -25.25
CA LYS A 31 13.73 -6.95 -24.33
C LYS A 31 14.15 -6.94 -22.85
N GLY A 32 15.05 -7.82 -22.41
CA GLY A 32 15.47 -7.95 -21.03
C GLY A 32 14.82 -9.13 -20.30
N ALA A 33 15.12 -9.28 -19.02
CA ALA A 33 14.77 -10.43 -18.23
C ALA A 33 13.29 -10.53 -17.85
N TYR A 34 12.80 -11.76 -17.72
CA TYR A 34 11.52 -12.12 -17.12
C TYR A 34 11.82 -12.66 -15.72
N ILE A 35 11.35 -11.98 -14.69
CA ILE A 35 11.64 -12.29 -13.29
C ILE A 35 10.40 -12.83 -12.62
N ASN A 36 10.40 -14.08 -12.17
CA ASN A 36 9.37 -14.64 -11.32
C ASN A 36 9.58 -14.14 -9.89
N VAL A 37 8.55 -13.54 -9.32
CA VAL A 37 8.60 -12.80 -8.07
C VAL A 37 7.44 -13.20 -7.17
N TYR A 38 7.69 -13.24 -5.87
CA TYR A 38 6.66 -13.21 -4.84
C TYR A 38 6.95 -12.06 -3.87
N MET A 39 5.98 -11.19 -3.65
CA MET A 39 6.11 -10.01 -2.76
C MET A 39 4.90 -9.86 -1.82
N GLY A 40 4.48 -10.95 -1.19
CA GLY A 40 3.30 -10.95 -0.34
C GLY A 40 2.00 -11.14 -1.12
N SER A 41 0.91 -10.60 -0.62
CA SER A 41 -0.43 -10.80 -1.19
C SER A 41 -0.72 -9.89 -2.37
N GLU A 42 -1.72 -10.28 -3.16
CA GLU A 42 -2.32 -9.41 -4.17
C GLU A 42 -2.85 -8.11 -3.54
N LEU A 43 -2.70 -7.00 -4.27
CA LEU A 43 -3.24 -5.70 -3.87
C LEU A 43 -4.77 -5.71 -3.88
N ARG A 44 -5.35 -5.10 -2.87
CA ARG A 44 -6.80 -4.84 -2.81
C ARG A 44 -7.24 -3.76 -3.79
N SER A 45 -6.40 -2.76 -3.99
CA SER A 45 -6.64 -1.58 -4.83
C SER A 45 -5.33 -1.08 -5.42
N TRP A 46 -5.35 -0.71 -6.68
CA TRP A 46 -4.24 -0.03 -7.35
C TRP A 46 -4.32 1.50 -7.23
N ASP A 47 -5.30 2.01 -6.49
CA ASP A 47 -5.36 3.42 -6.12
C ASP A 47 -4.32 3.72 -5.02
N PRO A 48 -3.29 4.54 -5.30
CA PRO A 48 -2.25 4.84 -4.31
C PRO A 48 -2.81 5.39 -2.99
N ALA A 49 -3.90 6.14 -3.04
CA ALA A 49 -4.51 6.75 -1.87
C ALA A 49 -5.31 5.77 -1.00
N LYS A 50 -5.73 4.60 -1.54
CA LYS A 50 -6.61 3.64 -0.85
C LYS A 50 -5.90 2.42 -0.25
N SER A 51 -4.59 2.26 -0.48
CA SER A 51 -3.89 1.00 -0.18
C SER A 51 -2.94 1.09 1.02
N LEU A 52 -3.14 2.01 1.92
CA LEU A 52 -2.14 2.43 2.91
C LEU A 52 -2.05 1.54 4.16
N ASN A 53 -3.08 0.73 4.45
CA ASN A 53 -3.08 -0.20 5.59
C ASN A 53 -2.63 -1.62 5.19
N ASP A 54 -1.85 -1.72 4.11
CA ASP A 54 -1.26 -2.95 3.63
C ASP A 54 0.22 -2.70 3.30
N ALA A 55 1.14 -3.22 4.11
CA ALA A 55 2.58 -3.04 3.91
C ALA A 55 3.07 -3.59 2.55
N SER A 56 2.38 -4.58 1.98
CA SER A 56 2.66 -5.05 0.62
C SER A 56 2.29 -4.01 -0.44
N ALA A 57 1.30 -3.17 -0.18
CA ALA A 57 0.83 -2.18 -1.16
C ALA A 57 1.92 -1.20 -1.56
N VAL A 58 2.70 -0.69 -0.60
CA VAL A 58 3.81 0.22 -0.87
C VAL A 58 4.82 -0.40 -1.84
N GLN A 59 5.07 -1.70 -1.75
CA GLN A 59 5.99 -2.41 -2.63
C GLN A 59 5.49 -2.41 -4.08
N TYR A 60 4.23 -2.79 -4.31
CA TYR A 60 3.64 -2.83 -5.66
C TYR A 60 3.44 -1.43 -6.23
N LEU A 61 2.88 -0.52 -5.43
CA LEU A 61 2.61 0.85 -5.87
C LEU A 61 3.91 1.58 -6.24
N SER A 62 5.00 1.38 -5.50
CA SER A 62 6.31 1.96 -5.82
C SER A 62 6.93 1.42 -7.13
N LEU A 63 6.48 0.29 -7.64
CA LEU A 63 6.87 -0.20 -8.97
C LEU A 63 6.13 0.52 -10.10
N CYS A 64 4.85 0.84 -9.86
CA CYS A 64 3.93 1.30 -10.88
C CYS A 64 3.63 2.80 -10.84
N TYR A 65 3.88 3.47 -9.72
CA TYR A 65 3.63 4.91 -9.58
C TYR A 65 4.89 5.66 -9.14
N GLU A 66 4.91 6.94 -9.38
CA GLU A 66 5.94 7.86 -8.90
C GLU A 66 5.28 9.17 -8.46
N SER A 67 5.63 9.65 -7.26
CA SER A 67 5.10 10.88 -6.68
C SER A 67 5.85 12.13 -7.17
N MET A 68 5.39 13.32 -6.78
CA MET A 68 6.08 14.60 -7.07
C MET A 68 7.52 14.58 -6.56
N MET A 69 7.70 14.23 -5.31
CA MET A 69 8.98 13.92 -4.66
C MET A 69 9.00 12.43 -4.31
N LYS A 70 10.13 11.90 -3.85
CA LYS A 70 10.26 10.52 -3.35
C LYS A 70 11.35 10.41 -2.29
N TYR A 71 11.37 9.31 -1.56
CA TYR A 71 12.44 9.01 -0.61
C TYR A 71 13.48 8.10 -1.23
N ASP A 72 14.77 8.40 -0.98
CA ASP A 72 15.85 7.46 -1.23
C ASP A 72 15.95 6.40 -0.11
N GLU A 73 16.91 5.50 -0.22
CA GLU A 73 17.16 4.42 0.75
C GLU A 73 17.52 4.91 2.16
N ASN A 74 17.91 6.17 2.30
CA ASN A 74 18.26 6.78 3.58
C ASN A 74 17.12 7.62 4.16
N GLY A 75 15.95 7.66 3.51
CA GLY A 75 14.81 8.48 3.91
C GLY A 75 14.97 9.98 3.57
N LYS A 76 15.94 10.33 2.71
CA LYS A 76 16.08 11.69 2.23
C LYS A 76 15.12 11.95 1.08
N VAL A 77 14.45 13.11 1.11
CA VAL A 77 13.61 13.57 0.01
C VAL A 77 14.46 13.91 -1.21
N VAL A 78 14.11 13.30 -2.33
CA VAL A 78 14.70 13.52 -3.64
C VAL A 78 13.61 13.77 -4.67
N LYS A 79 13.97 14.25 -5.85
CA LYS A 79 13.01 14.54 -6.91
C LYS A 79 12.41 13.25 -7.47
N GLY A 80 11.10 13.23 -7.58
CA GLY A 80 10.31 12.22 -8.29
C GLY A 80 9.96 12.71 -9.69
N ILE A 81 8.68 13.01 -9.96
CA ILE A 81 8.23 13.63 -11.21
C ILE A 81 8.66 15.10 -11.30
N CYS A 82 8.96 15.72 -10.17
CA CYS A 82 9.56 17.07 -10.14
C CYS A 82 10.92 17.11 -10.82
N ASP A 83 11.15 18.07 -11.70
CA ASP A 83 12.48 18.42 -12.25
C ASP A 83 13.14 19.52 -11.42
N THR A 84 12.44 20.64 -11.17
CA THR A 84 12.88 21.73 -10.31
C THR A 84 11.70 22.25 -9.49
N TYR A 85 12.01 22.92 -8.38
CA TYR A 85 11.04 23.70 -7.63
C TYR A 85 11.67 24.97 -7.08
N GLU A 86 10.85 25.99 -6.92
CA GLU A 86 11.21 27.27 -6.30
C GLU A 86 10.17 27.61 -5.23
N TYR A 87 10.63 28.17 -4.11
CA TYR A 87 9.77 28.64 -3.04
C TYR A 87 9.86 30.16 -2.93
N ASP A 88 8.71 30.82 -3.00
CA ASP A 88 8.56 32.25 -2.79
C ASP A 88 8.02 32.49 -1.37
N GLU A 89 8.88 33.04 -0.52
CA GLU A 89 8.55 33.32 0.88
C GLU A 89 7.52 34.45 1.04
N GLU A 90 7.49 35.43 0.10
CA GLU A 90 6.57 36.57 0.18
C GLU A 90 5.12 36.13 -0.08
N THR A 91 4.93 35.22 -1.03
CA THR A 91 3.61 34.68 -1.41
C THR A 91 3.28 33.36 -0.72
N ASN A 92 4.24 32.75 -0.03
CA ASN A 92 4.18 31.42 0.57
C ASN A 92 3.79 30.33 -0.46
N THR A 93 4.42 30.39 -1.63
CA THR A 93 4.06 29.58 -2.79
C THR A 93 5.26 28.76 -3.27
N LEU A 94 5.02 27.47 -3.52
CA LEU A 94 5.92 26.55 -4.21
C LEU A 94 5.51 26.45 -5.67
N VAL A 95 6.46 26.64 -6.57
CA VAL A 95 6.28 26.42 -8.01
C VAL A 95 7.13 25.24 -8.43
N PHE A 96 6.49 24.16 -8.86
CA PHE A 96 7.14 22.96 -9.35
C PHE A 96 7.16 22.93 -10.87
N THR A 97 8.33 22.66 -11.45
CA THR A 97 8.45 22.29 -12.87
C THR A 97 8.54 20.77 -12.97
N LEU A 98 7.65 20.17 -13.74
CA LEU A 98 7.61 18.72 -13.95
C LEU A 98 8.65 18.32 -14.99
N ARG A 99 9.32 17.18 -14.74
CA ARG A 99 10.14 16.57 -15.78
C ARG A 99 9.24 16.01 -16.89
N LYS A 100 9.78 16.00 -18.09
CA LYS A 100 9.07 15.48 -19.25
C LYS A 100 9.03 13.95 -19.21
N THR A 101 7.93 13.39 -18.76
CA THR A 101 7.65 11.95 -18.70
C THR A 101 6.20 11.69 -19.14
N ALA A 102 5.83 10.42 -19.27
CA ALA A 102 4.50 10.07 -19.74
C ALA A 102 3.93 8.88 -18.95
N TRP A 103 2.61 8.80 -18.94
CA TRP A 103 1.86 7.66 -18.48
C TRP A 103 2.15 6.40 -19.30
N SER A 104 1.78 5.24 -18.78
CA SER A 104 2.02 3.94 -19.44
C SER A 104 1.29 3.76 -20.77
N ASP A 105 0.31 4.60 -21.10
CA ASP A 105 -0.37 4.66 -22.39
C ASP A 105 0.27 5.68 -23.38
N GLY A 106 1.26 6.45 -22.92
CA GLY A 106 1.99 7.45 -23.73
C GLY A 106 1.47 8.88 -23.61
N ARG A 107 0.34 9.13 -22.94
CA ARG A 107 -0.10 10.50 -22.63
C ARG A 107 0.93 11.14 -21.68
N ARG A 108 1.24 12.40 -21.92
CA ARG A 108 2.15 13.18 -21.08
C ARG A 108 1.58 13.34 -19.66
N ILE A 109 2.43 13.20 -18.65
CA ILE A 109 2.07 13.59 -17.29
C ILE A 109 2.14 15.11 -17.21
N SER A 110 1.11 15.72 -16.65
CA SER A 110 0.91 17.16 -16.58
C SER A 110 0.66 17.64 -15.16
N ALA A 111 0.74 18.96 -14.96
CA ALA A 111 0.37 19.61 -13.70
C ALA A 111 -1.12 19.35 -13.35
N ASP A 112 -1.98 19.28 -14.38
CA ASP A 112 -3.41 18.98 -14.19
C ASP A 112 -3.64 17.61 -13.53
N ASP A 113 -2.80 16.59 -13.85
CA ASP A 113 -2.92 15.26 -13.24
C ASP A 113 -2.67 15.33 -11.71
N PHE A 114 -1.77 16.19 -11.24
CA PHE A 114 -1.54 16.44 -9.82
C PHE A 114 -2.66 17.25 -9.18
N VAL A 115 -3.12 18.31 -9.83
CA VAL A 115 -4.25 19.12 -9.34
C VAL A 115 -5.50 18.25 -9.15
N TYR A 116 -5.83 17.43 -10.15
CA TYR A 116 -6.94 16.48 -10.06
C TYR A 116 -6.76 15.51 -8.88
N SER A 117 -5.60 14.83 -8.84
CA SER A 117 -5.36 13.77 -7.85
C SER A 117 -5.40 14.28 -6.41
N TRP A 118 -4.78 15.43 -6.15
CA TRP A 118 -4.75 15.99 -4.81
C TRP A 118 -6.11 16.61 -4.41
N LYS A 119 -6.83 17.25 -5.34
CA LYS A 119 -8.20 17.72 -5.09
C LYS A 119 -9.17 16.56 -4.87
N ARG A 120 -8.99 15.44 -5.58
CA ARG A 120 -9.76 14.21 -5.36
C ARG A 120 -9.54 13.64 -3.96
N ILE A 121 -8.29 13.56 -3.48
CA ILE A 121 -7.96 13.12 -2.12
C ILE A 121 -8.59 14.05 -1.08
N LEU A 122 -8.56 15.36 -1.31
CA LEU A 122 -9.09 16.37 -0.39
C LEU A 122 -10.63 16.45 -0.40
N ASN A 123 -11.30 15.86 -1.39
CA ASN A 123 -12.76 15.84 -1.42
C ASN A 123 -13.30 15.20 -0.12
N PRO A 124 -14.23 15.85 0.60
CA PRO A 124 -14.84 15.31 1.81
C PRO A 124 -15.39 13.89 1.65
N ASP A 125 -15.98 13.58 0.50
CA ASP A 125 -16.56 12.26 0.18
C ASP A 125 -15.49 11.15 -0.03
N PHE A 126 -14.23 11.51 -0.15
CA PHE A 126 -13.12 10.57 -0.31
C PHE A 126 -12.40 10.34 1.02
N SER A 127 -12.72 9.28 1.74
CA SER A 127 -12.03 8.93 2.99
C SER A 127 -10.63 8.37 2.73
N CYS A 128 -9.62 8.97 3.34
CA CYS A 128 -8.23 8.59 3.16
C CYS A 128 -7.32 9.20 4.24
N ASP A 129 -6.50 8.39 4.88
CA ASP A 129 -5.52 8.85 5.89
C ASP A 129 -4.49 9.83 5.31
N ALA A 130 -4.22 9.75 3.99
CA ALA A 130 -3.27 10.63 3.32
C ALA A 130 -3.75 12.09 3.20
N LYS A 131 -5.03 12.41 3.45
CA LYS A 131 -5.53 13.79 3.41
C LYS A 131 -4.73 14.73 4.27
N SER A 132 -4.38 14.31 5.49
CA SER A 132 -3.62 15.13 6.44
C SER A 132 -2.25 15.56 5.91
N LEU A 133 -1.65 14.81 4.99
CA LEU A 133 -0.39 15.16 4.33
C LEU A 133 -0.54 16.38 3.41
N LEU A 134 -1.75 16.63 2.89
CA LEU A 134 -2.07 17.75 2.02
C LEU A 134 -2.63 18.98 2.77
N TYR A 135 -2.89 18.90 4.08
CA TYR A 135 -3.42 20.03 4.87
C TYR A 135 -2.45 21.22 4.99
N TYR A 136 -1.22 21.04 4.56
CA TYR A 136 -0.24 22.11 4.38
C TYR A 136 -0.62 23.07 3.22
N ILE A 137 -1.46 22.64 2.29
CA ILE A 137 -1.95 23.46 1.18
C ILE A 137 -3.06 24.37 1.70
N LYS A 138 -3.02 25.62 1.30
CA LYS A 138 -4.01 26.65 1.66
C LYS A 138 -5.44 26.15 1.42
N ASN A 139 -6.31 26.28 2.42
CA ASN A 139 -7.70 25.86 2.43
C ASN A 139 -7.95 24.34 2.23
N ALA A 140 -6.93 23.49 2.22
CA ALA A 140 -7.10 22.05 2.04
C ALA A 140 -7.86 21.42 3.21
N ARG A 141 -7.51 21.78 4.44
CA ARG A 141 -8.22 21.33 5.65
C ARG A 141 -9.63 21.92 5.73
N ALA A 142 -9.76 23.21 5.41
CA ALA A 142 -11.06 23.88 5.38
C ALA A 142 -12.04 23.24 4.38
N LEU A 143 -11.54 22.75 3.23
CA LEU A 143 -12.34 21.94 2.31
C LEU A 143 -12.84 20.64 2.96
N ASN A 144 -11.96 19.90 3.64
CA ASN A 144 -12.35 18.66 4.32
C ASN A 144 -13.35 18.89 5.48
N GLU A 145 -13.33 20.08 6.08
CA GLU A 145 -14.26 20.52 7.14
C GLU A 145 -15.53 21.19 6.59
N GLY A 146 -15.70 21.26 5.26
CA GLY A 146 -16.88 21.83 4.60
C GLY A 146 -16.95 23.37 4.65
N THR A 147 -15.88 24.06 5.07
CA THR A 147 -15.83 25.53 5.20
C THR A 147 -15.18 26.23 4.01
N ALA A 148 -14.67 25.48 3.04
CA ALA A 148 -14.12 25.95 1.77
C ALA A 148 -14.58 25.08 0.61
N THR A 149 -14.39 25.54 -0.63
CA THR A 149 -14.70 24.80 -1.86
C THR A 149 -13.42 24.32 -2.56
N LEU A 150 -13.54 23.39 -3.52
CA LEU A 150 -12.40 22.94 -4.36
C LEU A 150 -11.71 24.09 -5.11
N ALA A 151 -12.44 25.19 -5.38
CA ALA A 151 -11.87 26.37 -6.05
C ALA A 151 -10.98 27.20 -5.13
N ASP A 152 -11.19 27.13 -3.81
CA ASP A 152 -10.45 27.90 -2.82
C ASP A 152 -9.11 27.25 -2.42
N VAL A 153 -8.91 25.99 -2.79
CA VAL A 153 -7.68 25.25 -2.48
C VAL A 153 -6.51 25.81 -3.27
N GLY A 154 -5.41 26.08 -2.59
CA GLY A 154 -4.19 26.65 -3.14
C GLY A 154 -3.42 25.75 -4.12
N LEU A 155 -4.09 25.23 -5.15
CA LEU A 155 -3.55 24.36 -6.19
C LEU A 155 -3.92 24.88 -7.57
N ALA A 156 -2.94 25.19 -8.41
CA ALA A 156 -3.15 25.65 -9.77
C ALA A 156 -2.14 25.00 -10.75
N SER A 157 -2.65 24.58 -11.90
CA SER A 157 -1.85 24.26 -13.08
C SER A 157 -1.66 25.55 -13.87
N ILE A 158 -0.43 26.06 -13.92
CA ILE A 158 -0.11 27.29 -14.65
C ILE A 158 0.06 27.00 -16.14
N ASP A 159 0.71 25.88 -16.42
CA ASP A 159 0.82 25.28 -17.76
C ASP A 159 1.00 23.76 -17.63
N THR A 160 1.17 23.07 -18.76
CA THR A 160 1.29 21.61 -18.81
C THR A 160 2.32 21.04 -17.81
N TYR A 161 3.39 21.78 -17.53
CA TYR A 161 4.49 21.28 -16.71
C TYR A 161 4.76 22.12 -15.45
N THR A 162 3.95 23.13 -15.18
CA THR A 162 4.13 24.03 -14.05
C THR A 162 2.96 23.94 -13.10
N LEU A 163 3.21 23.38 -11.91
CA LEU A 163 2.25 23.29 -10.80
C LEU A 163 2.60 24.35 -9.76
N GLU A 164 1.63 25.17 -9.39
CA GLU A 164 1.71 26.14 -8.32
C GLU A 164 0.96 25.63 -7.09
N VAL A 165 1.59 25.70 -5.92
CA VAL A 165 1.04 25.30 -4.63
C VAL A 165 1.20 26.42 -3.62
N THR A 166 0.11 27.07 -3.25
CA THR A 166 0.09 28.02 -2.14
C THR A 166 -0.08 27.29 -0.82
N LEU A 167 0.80 27.51 0.15
CA LEU A 167 0.75 26.88 1.46
C LEU A 167 -0.06 27.69 2.49
N GLU A 168 -0.50 27.05 3.55
CA GLU A 168 -1.05 27.71 4.72
C GLU A 168 0.00 28.61 5.39
N GLN A 169 -0.45 29.67 6.05
CA GLN A 169 0.46 30.61 6.73
C GLN A 169 1.19 29.93 7.90
N GLY A 170 2.49 30.20 8.02
CA GLY A 170 3.32 29.67 9.11
C GLY A 170 3.72 28.19 8.93
N ILE A 171 3.49 27.61 7.76
CA ILE A 171 3.89 26.24 7.43
C ILE A 171 5.32 26.22 6.87
N ASN A 172 6.14 25.29 7.34
CA ASN A 172 7.43 25.02 6.76
C ASN A 172 7.28 24.18 5.47
N TYR A 173 7.68 24.74 4.33
CA TYR A 173 7.57 24.09 3.02
C TYR A 173 8.41 22.80 2.92
N GLU A 174 9.52 22.68 3.67
CA GLU A 174 10.34 21.45 3.65
C GLU A 174 9.57 20.24 4.19
N LEU A 175 8.73 20.45 5.21
CA LEU A 175 7.82 19.40 5.74
C LEU A 175 6.76 19.01 4.71
N PHE A 176 6.29 19.97 3.92
CA PHE A 176 5.38 19.67 2.80
C PHE A 176 6.08 18.86 1.70
N LEU A 177 7.34 19.17 1.36
CA LEU A 177 8.10 18.36 0.40
C LEU A 177 8.27 16.91 0.87
N GLU A 178 8.41 16.68 2.18
CA GLU A 178 8.42 15.34 2.74
C GLU A 178 7.08 14.63 2.56
N ASN A 179 5.98 15.32 2.79
CA ASN A 179 4.65 14.74 2.65
C ASN A 179 4.35 14.31 1.21
N ILE A 180 4.67 15.16 0.22
CA ILE A 180 4.43 14.84 -1.20
C ILE A 180 5.44 13.84 -1.80
N ALA A 181 6.36 13.33 -0.99
CA ALA A 181 7.19 12.19 -1.32
C ALA A 181 6.52 10.84 -1.02
N SER A 182 5.37 10.84 -0.30
CA SER A 182 4.58 9.65 -0.07
C SER A 182 4.01 9.10 -1.38
N ILE A 183 4.07 7.78 -1.56
CA ILE A 183 3.46 7.12 -2.71
C ILE A 183 1.94 7.27 -2.74
N ALA A 184 1.31 7.48 -1.57
CA ALA A 184 -0.10 7.76 -1.44
C ALA A 184 -0.57 9.01 -2.21
N LEU A 185 0.33 9.95 -2.44
CA LEU A 185 0.07 11.20 -3.15
C LEU A 185 0.54 11.17 -4.62
N ALA A 186 0.85 9.99 -5.14
CA ALA A 186 1.17 9.83 -6.56
C ALA A 186 -0.06 10.19 -7.42
N PRO A 187 0.15 10.77 -8.61
CA PRO A 187 -0.95 11.16 -9.48
C PRO A 187 -1.67 9.93 -10.06
N VAL A 188 -2.98 10.08 -10.29
CA VAL A 188 -3.83 9.13 -11.01
C VAL A 188 -4.50 9.82 -12.18
N ARG A 189 -4.97 9.02 -13.14
CA ARG A 189 -5.60 9.52 -14.37
C ARG A 189 -7.06 9.87 -14.14
N GLU A 190 -7.42 11.15 -14.35
CA GLU A 190 -8.78 11.64 -14.22
C GLU A 190 -9.77 10.90 -15.12
N ASP A 191 -9.44 10.73 -16.40
CA ASP A 191 -10.30 10.09 -17.40
C ASP A 191 -10.58 8.60 -17.14
N TYR A 192 -9.85 7.97 -16.23
CA TYR A 192 -10.15 6.63 -15.72
C TYR A 192 -10.76 6.68 -14.32
N ALA A 193 -10.18 7.42 -13.41
CA ALA A 193 -10.61 7.45 -12.01
C ALA A 193 -11.98 8.10 -11.82
N SER A 194 -12.37 9.09 -12.65
CA SER A 194 -13.70 9.72 -12.59
C SER A 194 -14.80 8.96 -13.32
N VAL A 195 -14.43 8.20 -14.37
CA VAL A 195 -15.42 7.47 -15.20
C VAL A 195 -15.75 6.10 -14.62
N TYR A 196 -14.76 5.45 -13.99
CA TYR A 196 -14.88 4.09 -13.47
C TYR A 196 -14.71 4.05 -11.95
N GLU A 197 -15.12 5.07 -11.23
CA GLU A 197 -14.87 5.40 -9.82
C GLU A 197 -14.61 4.21 -8.88
N ASP A 198 -15.44 3.17 -8.93
CA ASP A 198 -15.36 2.01 -8.04
C ASP A 198 -14.58 0.81 -8.62
N THR A 199 -14.14 0.88 -9.87
CA THR A 199 -13.58 -0.29 -10.58
C THR A 199 -12.29 -0.05 -11.33
N TRP A 200 -11.88 1.21 -11.58
CA TRP A 200 -10.69 1.52 -12.37
C TRP A 200 -9.42 0.88 -11.78
N ASP A 201 -9.33 0.83 -10.48
CA ASP A 201 -8.19 0.33 -9.70
C ASP A 201 -8.16 -1.20 -9.54
N ARG A 202 -9.08 -1.91 -10.21
CA ARG A 202 -9.22 -3.37 -10.17
C ARG A 202 -9.19 -4.04 -11.54
N SER A 203 -9.02 -3.28 -12.60
CA SER A 203 -8.97 -3.77 -13.97
C SER A 203 -7.64 -3.41 -14.63
N SER A 204 -6.89 -4.42 -15.12
CA SER A 204 -5.62 -4.20 -15.80
C SER A 204 -5.71 -3.26 -17.00
N THR A 205 -6.88 -3.14 -17.63
CA THR A 205 -7.12 -2.23 -18.75
C THR A 205 -7.30 -0.78 -18.33
N ASN A 206 -7.70 -0.54 -17.09
CA ASN A 206 -8.00 0.80 -16.58
C ASN A 206 -6.87 1.35 -15.68
N ILE A 207 -5.96 0.48 -15.23
CA ILE A 207 -4.83 0.89 -14.40
C ILE A 207 -3.74 1.48 -15.31
N ILE A 208 -3.70 2.81 -15.38
CA ILE A 208 -2.67 3.56 -16.10
C ILE A 208 -1.67 4.09 -15.08
N THR A 209 -0.39 3.81 -15.30
CA THR A 209 0.66 4.01 -14.29
C THR A 209 1.69 5.06 -14.72
N SER A 210 2.29 5.74 -13.74
CA SER A 210 3.33 6.77 -13.95
C SER A 210 4.76 6.26 -13.72
N GLY A 211 4.91 5.07 -13.11
CA GLY A 211 6.17 4.51 -12.65
C GLY A 211 6.91 3.65 -13.68
N ALA A 212 7.91 2.90 -13.17
CA ALA A 212 8.81 2.08 -13.97
C ALA A 212 8.16 0.88 -14.67
N PHE A 213 7.08 0.37 -14.07
CA PHE A 213 6.31 -0.75 -14.58
C PHE A 213 4.84 -0.38 -14.74
N THR A 214 4.14 -1.14 -15.58
CA THR A 214 2.70 -1.06 -15.78
C THR A 214 2.06 -2.42 -15.61
N VAL A 215 0.78 -2.44 -15.22
CA VAL A 215 0.01 -3.66 -15.11
C VAL A 215 -0.32 -4.16 -16.52
N LYS A 216 0.24 -5.30 -16.90
CA LYS A 216 0.01 -5.92 -18.20
C LYS A 216 -1.17 -6.87 -18.17
N ASN A 217 -1.24 -7.68 -17.12
CA ASN A 217 -2.30 -8.66 -16.93
C ASN A 217 -2.55 -8.88 -15.44
N MET A 218 -3.80 -9.08 -15.07
CA MET A 218 -4.24 -9.52 -13.75
C MET A 218 -5.25 -10.63 -13.95
N GLU A 219 -4.96 -11.80 -13.44
CA GLU A 219 -5.85 -12.94 -13.43
C GLU A 219 -6.29 -13.20 -11.99
N SER A 220 -7.59 -13.16 -11.75
CA SER A 220 -8.19 -13.51 -10.47
C SER A 220 -9.24 -14.60 -10.69
N GLY A 221 -9.26 -15.61 -9.83
CA GLY A 221 -10.28 -16.65 -9.88
C GLY A 221 -9.83 -18.01 -9.39
N LYS A 222 -10.67 -19.04 -9.63
CA LYS A 222 -10.45 -20.43 -9.17
C LYS A 222 -9.22 -21.12 -9.80
N GLU A 223 -8.70 -20.60 -10.89
CA GLU A 223 -7.57 -21.21 -11.63
C GLU A 223 -6.19 -20.67 -11.25
N GLY A 224 -6.15 -19.67 -10.39
CA GLY A 224 -4.95 -19.03 -9.89
C GLY A 224 -5.07 -17.52 -9.91
N GLN A 225 -4.23 -16.89 -9.09
CA GLN A 225 -4.09 -15.43 -9.03
C GLN A 225 -2.71 -15.09 -9.58
N ARG A 226 -2.68 -14.42 -10.71
CA ARG A 226 -1.44 -14.04 -11.39
C ARG A 226 -1.44 -12.55 -11.73
N LEU A 227 -0.32 -11.89 -11.49
CA LEU A 227 -0.08 -10.53 -11.91
C LEU A 227 1.15 -10.49 -12.81
N VAL A 228 1.07 -9.79 -13.91
CA VAL A 228 2.21 -9.51 -14.79
C VAL A 228 2.40 -8.00 -14.86
N LEU A 229 3.54 -7.54 -14.36
CA LEU A 229 4.00 -6.17 -14.58
C LEU A 229 5.00 -6.15 -15.73
N GLU A 230 4.82 -5.21 -16.66
CA GLU A 230 5.69 -5.02 -17.82
C GLU A 230 6.40 -3.66 -17.71
N ARG A 231 7.62 -3.57 -18.23
CA ARG A 231 8.36 -2.31 -18.31
C ARG A 231 7.50 -1.22 -18.95
N ASN A 232 7.33 -0.10 -18.27
CA ASN A 232 6.70 1.07 -18.85
C ASN A 232 7.66 1.70 -19.88
N LYS A 233 7.38 1.53 -21.16
CA LYS A 233 8.22 2.03 -22.26
C LYS A 233 8.34 3.55 -22.33
N TYR A 234 7.41 4.26 -21.67
CA TYR A 234 7.37 5.72 -21.63
C TYR A 234 8.04 6.30 -20.38
N TYR A 235 8.42 5.45 -19.43
CA TYR A 235 9.03 5.91 -18.18
C TYR A 235 10.31 6.70 -18.44
N ASN A 236 10.36 7.94 -17.96
CA ASN A 236 11.47 8.89 -18.20
C ASN A 236 11.74 9.20 -19.68
N CYS A 237 10.79 8.99 -20.57
CA CYS A 237 11.00 9.11 -21.99
C CYS A 237 9.76 9.64 -22.71
N ILE A 238 9.85 10.87 -23.26
CA ILE A 238 8.77 11.43 -24.10
C ILE A 238 8.88 11.00 -25.56
N ASN A 239 10.12 10.84 -26.05
CA ASN A 239 10.38 10.53 -27.44
C ASN A 239 10.65 9.02 -27.61
N TYR A 240 9.76 8.21 -27.05
CA TYR A 240 9.95 6.75 -26.96
C TYR A 240 10.12 6.08 -28.34
N ASP A 241 9.49 6.60 -29.40
CA ASP A 241 9.63 6.04 -30.76
C ASP A 241 11.05 6.14 -31.30
N SER A 242 11.86 7.08 -30.82
CA SER A 242 13.25 7.28 -31.22
C SER A 242 14.24 6.54 -30.34
N ILE A 243 13.80 5.85 -29.29
CA ILE A 243 14.67 5.14 -28.33
C ILE A 243 14.48 3.64 -28.48
N SER A 244 15.57 2.93 -28.77
CA SER A 244 15.56 1.45 -28.88
C SER A 244 15.24 0.78 -27.54
N GLU A 245 14.75 -0.46 -27.60
CA GLU A 245 14.51 -1.29 -26.40
C GLU A 245 15.80 -1.49 -25.59
N GLU A 246 16.94 -1.62 -26.26
CA GLU A 246 18.24 -1.71 -25.61
C GLU A 246 18.56 -0.49 -24.74
N ILE A 247 18.34 0.72 -25.27
CA ILE A 247 18.55 1.95 -24.48
C ILE A 247 17.56 2.03 -23.31
N ARG A 248 16.29 1.62 -23.47
CA ARG A 248 15.31 1.60 -22.38
C ARG A 248 15.76 0.63 -21.29
N ARG A 249 16.19 -0.58 -21.67
CA ARG A 249 16.73 -1.60 -20.77
C ARG A 249 17.95 -1.09 -20.00
N ASP A 250 18.92 -0.56 -20.69
CA ASP A 250 20.21 -0.26 -20.08
C ASP A 250 20.20 1.03 -19.26
N LYS A 251 19.41 2.02 -19.69
CA LYS A 251 19.38 3.35 -19.06
C LYS A 251 18.31 3.46 -17.96
N TYR A 252 17.12 2.89 -18.15
CA TYR A 252 15.98 3.14 -17.28
C TYR A 252 15.57 1.92 -16.46
N VAL A 253 15.06 0.88 -17.09
CA VAL A 253 14.51 -0.31 -16.42
C VAL A 253 15.02 -1.58 -17.11
N LYS A 254 15.83 -2.36 -16.40
CA LYS A 254 16.47 -3.54 -16.97
C LYS A 254 15.52 -4.70 -17.26
N PRO A 255 14.71 -5.19 -16.28
CA PRO A 255 13.82 -6.31 -16.57
C PRO A 255 12.73 -5.89 -17.55
N PHE A 256 12.28 -6.84 -18.36
CA PHE A 256 11.14 -6.64 -19.24
C PHE A 256 9.83 -6.89 -18.48
N ARG A 257 9.75 -8.03 -17.74
CA ARG A 257 8.56 -8.37 -16.93
C ARG A 257 8.90 -8.85 -15.54
N LEU A 258 8.00 -8.55 -14.61
CA LEU A 258 7.91 -9.17 -13.30
C LEU A 258 6.62 -10.00 -13.29
N ILE A 259 6.74 -11.28 -12.94
CA ILE A 259 5.64 -12.25 -12.99
C ILE A 259 5.39 -12.74 -11.57
N PHE A 260 4.17 -12.55 -11.08
CA PHE A 260 3.75 -12.92 -9.74
C PHE A 260 2.72 -14.03 -9.82
N ASN A 261 2.89 -15.03 -8.96
CA ASN A 261 1.91 -16.09 -8.75
C ASN A 261 1.54 -16.12 -7.26
N PHE A 262 0.33 -15.66 -6.94
CA PHE A 262 -0.16 -15.55 -5.57
C PHE A 262 -0.77 -16.84 -5.04
N SER A 263 -1.05 -17.81 -5.91
CA SER A 263 -1.65 -19.09 -5.51
C SER A 263 -0.65 -20.08 -4.91
N LEU A 264 0.66 -19.80 -5.01
CA LEU A 264 1.69 -20.66 -4.46
C LEU A 264 1.63 -20.67 -2.92
N SER A 265 1.50 -21.86 -2.34
CA SER A 265 1.68 -22.09 -0.91
C SER A 265 3.12 -21.75 -0.47
N GLU A 266 3.36 -21.62 0.82
CA GLU A 266 4.71 -21.33 1.33
C GLU A 266 5.71 -22.45 0.98
N ASP A 267 5.27 -23.71 1.03
CA ASP A 267 6.09 -24.87 0.64
C ASP A 267 6.35 -24.89 -0.88
N ASP A 268 5.35 -24.54 -1.69
CA ASP A 268 5.53 -24.44 -3.14
C ASP A 268 6.49 -23.32 -3.53
N ARG A 269 6.41 -22.16 -2.83
CA ARG A 269 7.40 -21.07 -3.03
C ARG A 269 8.81 -21.52 -2.67
N THR A 270 8.95 -22.28 -1.57
CA THR A 270 10.23 -22.86 -1.18
C THR A 270 10.77 -23.82 -2.23
N THR A 271 9.90 -24.68 -2.77
CA THR A 271 10.22 -25.63 -3.84
C THR A 271 10.62 -24.90 -5.11
N ALA A 272 9.81 -23.92 -5.57
CA ALA A 272 10.07 -23.15 -6.78
C ALA A 272 11.35 -22.29 -6.67
N TYR A 273 11.66 -21.74 -5.49
CA TYR A 273 12.90 -20.98 -5.27
C TYR A 273 14.15 -21.87 -5.36
N ASN A 274 14.09 -23.08 -4.81
CA ASN A 274 15.19 -24.02 -4.84
C ASN A 274 15.31 -24.79 -6.17
N TYR A 275 14.28 -24.75 -7.03
CA TYR A 275 14.22 -25.49 -8.28
C TYR A 275 15.39 -25.15 -9.21
N ARG A 276 15.87 -26.18 -9.90
CA ARG A 276 16.89 -26.09 -10.95
C ARG A 276 16.49 -27.03 -12.11
N ALA A 277 16.65 -26.59 -13.33
CA ALA A 277 16.26 -27.39 -14.52
C ALA A 277 16.82 -28.82 -14.56
N LYS A 278 17.99 -29.07 -13.92
CA LYS A 278 18.57 -30.41 -13.79
C LYS A 278 17.76 -31.36 -12.88
N ASP A 279 16.84 -30.81 -12.08
CA ASP A 279 16.04 -31.59 -11.14
C ASP A 279 14.88 -32.33 -11.83
N GLY A 280 14.71 -32.09 -13.15
CA GLY A 280 13.61 -32.62 -13.94
C GLY A 280 12.30 -31.91 -13.70
N GLU A 281 11.22 -32.45 -14.19
CA GLU A 281 9.89 -31.91 -14.03
C GLU A 281 9.41 -32.07 -12.58
N VAL A 282 8.90 -30.97 -11.99
CA VAL A 282 8.34 -30.93 -10.63
C VAL A 282 6.96 -30.29 -10.67
N THR A 283 5.92 -31.03 -10.32
CA THR A 283 4.57 -30.49 -10.16
C THR A 283 4.39 -30.04 -8.71
N LEU A 284 3.92 -28.81 -8.51
CA LEU A 284 3.68 -28.22 -7.20
C LEU A 284 2.41 -28.78 -6.53
N SER A 285 2.17 -28.43 -5.26
CA SER A 285 1.09 -28.99 -4.45
C SER A 285 -0.32 -28.62 -4.95
N ASP A 286 -0.43 -27.56 -5.76
CA ASP A 286 -1.68 -27.17 -6.43
C ASP A 286 -2.12 -28.16 -7.54
N GLY A 287 -1.24 -29.10 -7.91
CA GLY A 287 -1.47 -30.12 -8.95
C GLY A 287 -1.60 -29.54 -10.36
N LYS A 288 -1.31 -28.25 -10.56
CA LYS A 288 -1.46 -27.53 -11.83
C LYS A 288 -0.16 -26.91 -12.29
N THR A 289 0.58 -26.29 -11.38
CA THR A 289 1.84 -25.60 -11.68
C THR A 289 2.95 -26.63 -11.82
N THR A 290 3.57 -26.71 -12.99
CA THR A 290 4.69 -27.60 -13.26
C THR A 290 5.93 -26.80 -13.60
N LEU A 291 7.01 -27.08 -12.88
CA LEU A 291 8.34 -26.51 -13.12
C LEU A 291 9.11 -27.47 -14.01
N ASN A 292 9.49 -27.08 -15.21
CA ASN A 292 10.18 -27.93 -16.16
C ASN A 292 11.39 -27.23 -16.84
N GLU A 293 11.48 -25.91 -16.74
CA GLU A 293 12.53 -25.09 -17.31
C GLU A 293 13.24 -24.24 -16.26
N ALA A 294 14.46 -23.81 -16.56
CA ALA A 294 15.20 -22.93 -15.65
C ALA A 294 14.49 -21.58 -15.37
N ALA A 295 13.67 -21.16 -16.32
CA ALA A 295 12.87 -19.94 -16.20
C ALA A 295 11.67 -20.07 -15.24
N ASP A 296 11.26 -21.28 -14.89
CA ASP A 296 10.17 -21.51 -13.93
C ASP A 296 10.63 -21.31 -12.48
N GLN A 297 11.95 -21.17 -12.28
CA GLN A 297 12.48 -20.87 -10.96
C GLN A 297 11.86 -19.59 -10.40
N LEU A 298 11.42 -19.61 -9.14
CA LEU A 298 11.08 -18.39 -8.41
C LEU A 298 12.38 -17.66 -8.07
N HIS A 299 12.57 -16.48 -8.67
CA HIS A 299 13.84 -15.75 -8.60
C HIS A 299 13.96 -14.89 -7.35
N TYR A 300 12.82 -14.38 -6.87
CA TYR A 300 12.78 -13.44 -5.75
C TYR A 300 11.55 -13.69 -4.87
N ILE A 301 11.77 -13.68 -3.55
CA ILE A 301 10.71 -13.75 -2.55
C ILE A 301 10.93 -12.58 -1.60
N SER A 302 9.87 -11.85 -1.26
CA SER A 302 9.90 -10.84 -0.20
C SER A 302 8.57 -10.74 0.54
N GLY A 303 8.58 -10.02 1.66
CA GLY A 303 7.45 -9.83 2.55
C GLY A 303 7.66 -10.49 3.91
N SER A 304 6.59 -10.83 4.58
CA SER A 304 6.65 -11.54 5.86
C SER A 304 6.97 -13.02 5.63
N LEU A 305 8.17 -13.43 6.01
CA LEU A 305 8.62 -14.82 5.94
C LEU A 305 8.59 -15.43 7.33
N ALA A 306 7.96 -16.60 7.46
CA ALA A 306 7.92 -17.30 8.75
C ALA A 306 9.31 -17.73 9.21
N SER A 307 9.57 -17.61 10.49
CA SER A 307 10.83 -18.08 11.10
C SER A 307 11.01 -19.60 11.01
N THR A 308 9.91 -20.34 10.87
CA THR A 308 9.89 -21.79 10.67
C THR A 308 10.15 -22.24 9.23
N ASN A 309 10.12 -21.30 8.27
CA ASN A 309 10.37 -21.61 6.86
C ASN A 309 11.79 -22.13 6.63
N ALA A 310 11.95 -23.14 5.78
CA ALA A 310 13.25 -23.73 5.45
C ALA A 310 14.26 -22.75 4.84
N LEU A 311 13.80 -21.62 4.31
CA LEU A 311 14.64 -20.55 3.74
C LEU A 311 14.95 -19.43 4.74
N ALA A 312 14.36 -19.45 5.95
CA ALA A 312 14.47 -18.37 6.94
C ALA A 312 15.93 -17.97 7.24
N SER A 313 16.82 -18.96 7.40
CA SER A 313 18.24 -18.72 7.69
C SER A 313 19.04 -18.10 6.53
N LYS A 314 18.47 -18.07 5.32
CA LYS A 314 19.09 -17.48 4.12
C LYS A 314 18.53 -16.10 3.78
N ALA A 315 17.43 -15.71 4.42
CA ALA A 315 16.77 -14.45 4.14
C ALA A 315 17.62 -13.27 4.63
N LYS A 316 17.65 -12.22 3.83
CA LYS A 316 18.12 -10.88 4.24
C LYS A 316 16.91 -10.08 4.69
N THR A 317 17.13 -9.05 5.49
CA THR A 317 16.04 -8.23 6.03
C THR A 317 16.32 -6.75 5.81
N ASP A 318 15.31 -6.03 5.33
CA ASP A 318 15.27 -4.58 5.29
C ASP A 318 14.21 -4.07 6.27
N SER A 319 14.43 -2.89 6.85
CA SER A 319 13.44 -2.25 7.71
C SER A 319 12.24 -1.81 6.88
N THR A 320 11.04 -2.08 7.38
CA THR A 320 9.81 -1.48 6.89
C THR A 320 9.38 -0.35 7.84
N LEU A 321 8.58 0.58 7.36
CA LEU A 321 7.96 1.59 8.22
C LEU A 321 6.55 1.14 8.61
N SER A 322 6.43 -0.10 9.12
CA SER A 322 5.16 -0.66 9.57
C SER A 322 5.25 -1.33 10.94
N THR A 323 4.12 -1.29 11.65
CA THR A 323 3.98 -1.89 12.98
C THR A 323 2.70 -2.72 13.02
N MET A 324 2.84 -4.04 13.17
CA MET A 324 1.70 -4.91 13.44
C MET A 324 1.05 -4.48 14.75
N SER A 325 -0.22 -4.16 14.71
CA SER A 325 -0.93 -3.53 15.82
C SER A 325 -2.37 -4.02 15.94
N LEU A 326 -2.90 -3.95 17.16
CA LEU A 326 -4.31 -4.18 17.45
C LEU A 326 -5.02 -2.84 17.59
N PHE A 327 -6.00 -2.60 16.75
CA PHE A 327 -6.85 -1.41 16.80
C PHE A 327 -8.11 -1.74 17.58
N LEU A 328 -8.36 -1.00 18.65
CA LEU A 328 -9.42 -1.27 19.61
C LEU A 328 -10.58 -0.30 19.40
N ASN A 329 -11.79 -0.82 19.26
CA ASN A 329 -12.99 -0.01 19.23
C ASN A 329 -13.28 0.59 20.62
N THR A 330 -12.88 1.83 20.84
CA THR A 330 -13.09 2.50 22.15
C THR A 330 -14.56 2.79 22.45
N LYS A 331 -15.47 2.57 21.50
CA LYS A 331 -16.94 2.68 21.72
C LYS A 331 -17.53 1.37 22.25
N ASN A 332 -16.81 0.23 22.16
CA ASN A 332 -17.23 -1.00 22.81
C ASN A 332 -17.25 -0.83 24.34
N ALA A 333 -18.28 -1.31 25.02
CA ALA A 333 -18.48 -1.10 26.45
C ALA A 333 -17.34 -1.59 27.36
N LEU A 334 -16.63 -2.66 26.96
CA LEU A 334 -15.45 -3.15 27.68
C LEU A 334 -14.23 -2.30 27.32
N LEU A 335 -14.01 -2.05 26.03
CA LEU A 335 -12.84 -1.34 25.52
C LEU A 335 -12.92 0.18 25.76
N ALA A 336 -14.06 0.76 26.11
CA ALA A 336 -14.18 2.12 26.59
C ALA A 336 -13.39 2.35 27.90
N LYS A 337 -13.21 1.29 28.69
CA LYS A 337 -12.45 1.36 29.95
C LYS A 337 -10.95 1.28 29.68
N GLN A 338 -10.21 2.35 29.94
CA GLN A 338 -8.75 2.41 29.77
C GLN A 338 -8.03 1.25 30.49
N GLY A 339 -8.42 0.91 31.73
CA GLY A 339 -7.81 -0.19 32.48
C GLY A 339 -7.99 -1.56 31.82
N VAL A 340 -9.06 -1.76 31.03
CA VAL A 340 -9.22 -2.98 30.22
C VAL A 340 -8.18 -2.98 29.10
N ARG A 341 -8.02 -1.88 28.36
CA ARG A 341 -7.04 -1.78 27.28
C ARG A 341 -5.60 -1.94 27.81
N GLN A 342 -5.31 -1.38 28.98
CA GLN A 342 -4.03 -1.59 29.67
C GLN A 342 -3.81 -3.07 30.03
N ALA A 343 -4.83 -3.73 30.59
CA ALA A 343 -4.74 -5.16 30.91
C ALA A 343 -4.47 -6.01 29.66
N LEU A 344 -5.17 -5.73 28.56
CA LEU A 344 -4.95 -6.43 27.29
C LEU A 344 -3.51 -6.22 26.78
N SER A 345 -2.97 -5.00 26.86
CA SER A 345 -1.60 -4.70 26.42
C SER A 345 -0.54 -5.38 27.30
N LEU A 346 -0.72 -5.37 28.63
CA LEU A 346 0.23 -5.95 29.59
C LEU A 346 0.28 -7.49 29.54
N ALA A 347 -0.79 -8.14 29.07
CA ALA A 347 -0.85 -9.59 28.97
C ALA A 347 -0.07 -10.16 27.76
N LEU A 348 0.41 -9.30 26.84
CA LEU A 348 1.02 -9.75 25.58
C LEU A 348 2.55 -9.82 25.70
N ASP A 349 3.11 -10.95 25.28
CA ASP A 349 4.54 -11.14 25.04
C ASP A 349 4.87 -10.76 23.60
N ARG A 350 5.34 -9.54 23.41
CA ARG A 350 5.65 -8.97 22.11
C ARG A 350 6.88 -9.61 21.46
N GLU A 351 7.85 -10.10 22.26
CA GLU A 351 9.01 -10.81 21.73
C GLU A 351 8.58 -12.17 21.15
N ALA A 352 7.73 -12.90 21.87
CA ALA A 352 7.18 -14.16 21.39
C ALA A 352 6.35 -13.95 20.10
N LEU A 353 5.49 -12.92 20.07
CA LEU A 353 4.70 -12.59 18.87
C LEU A 353 5.58 -12.19 17.67
N ALA A 354 6.64 -11.40 17.89
CA ALA A 354 7.57 -11.01 16.85
C ALA A 354 8.36 -12.20 16.28
N SER A 355 8.64 -13.20 17.11
CA SER A 355 9.44 -14.37 16.71
C SER A 355 8.82 -15.23 15.62
N VAL A 356 7.53 -15.02 15.30
CA VAL A 356 6.82 -15.71 14.21
C VAL A 356 7.44 -15.35 12.86
N TYR A 357 7.93 -14.12 12.68
CA TYR A 357 8.48 -13.64 11.41
C TYR A 357 9.96 -13.34 11.47
N VAL A 358 10.66 -13.64 10.37
CA VAL A 358 12.08 -13.34 10.21
C VAL A 358 12.34 -11.83 10.27
N GLY A 359 13.18 -11.40 11.22
CA GLY A 359 13.60 -10.01 11.35
C GLY A 359 12.62 -9.08 12.04
N ALA A 360 11.41 -9.54 12.38
CA ALA A 360 10.47 -8.74 13.17
C ALA A 360 11.02 -8.51 14.60
N LYS A 361 10.63 -7.40 15.21
CA LYS A 361 11.10 -6.99 16.54
C LYS A 361 9.92 -6.51 17.38
N ALA A 362 9.93 -6.86 18.68
CA ALA A 362 8.94 -6.36 19.62
C ALA A 362 8.78 -4.83 19.50
N ALA A 363 7.55 -4.33 19.42
CA ALA A 363 7.28 -2.91 19.37
C ALA A 363 7.13 -2.33 20.77
N THR A 364 8.00 -1.40 21.11
CA THR A 364 7.94 -0.64 22.36
C THR A 364 7.25 0.72 22.21
N GLY A 365 6.72 1.00 21.02
CA GLY A 365 5.93 2.16 20.62
C GLY A 365 5.22 1.91 19.30
N LEU A 366 4.33 2.83 18.90
CA LEU A 366 3.60 2.75 17.64
C LEU A 366 4.44 3.20 16.45
N VAL A 367 5.18 4.29 16.61
CA VAL A 367 6.06 4.83 15.57
C VAL A 367 7.21 3.85 15.34
N PRO A 368 7.39 3.32 14.11
CA PRO A 368 8.39 2.28 13.87
C PRO A 368 9.83 2.80 13.91
N ASN A 369 10.77 1.86 14.08
CA ASN A 369 12.19 2.15 13.84
C ASN A 369 12.38 2.56 12.37
N GLY A 370 13.32 3.48 12.13
CA GLY A 370 13.55 4.04 10.79
C GLY A 370 12.83 5.37 10.56
N VAL A 371 11.87 5.72 11.40
CA VAL A 371 11.31 7.08 11.43
C VAL A 371 12.34 8.03 12.05
N SER A 372 12.59 9.15 11.36
CA SER A 372 13.57 10.16 11.78
C SER A 372 13.03 11.06 12.88
N TYR A 373 13.93 11.44 13.79
CA TYR A 373 13.73 12.58 14.70
C TYR A 373 14.30 13.84 14.10
N GLY A 374 14.33 14.93 14.24
CA GLY A 374 14.86 16.17 13.68
C GLY A 374 15.72 16.06 12.41
N LYS A 375 16.71 15.16 12.39
CA LYS A 375 17.53 14.89 11.20
C LYS A 375 17.34 13.47 10.71
N VAL A 376 17.52 13.23 9.42
CA VAL A 376 17.39 11.91 8.80
C VAL A 376 18.21 10.82 9.52
N SER A 377 19.36 11.18 10.09
CA SER A 377 20.24 10.25 10.83
C SER A 377 19.86 10.01 12.29
N SER A 378 18.86 10.71 12.84
CA SER A 378 18.41 10.55 14.22
C SER A 378 17.12 9.72 14.28
N SER A 379 17.00 8.82 15.25
CA SER A 379 15.85 7.91 15.38
C SER A 379 14.81 8.48 16.34
N PHE A 380 13.56 8.56 15.89
CA PHE A 380 12.43 8.94 16.75
C PHE A 380 12.28 7.98 17.93
N ARG A 381 12.34 6.67 17.70
CA ARG A 381 12.20 5.66 18.77
C ARG A 381 13.27 5.80 19.85
N LYS A 382 14.50 6.14 19.45
CA LYS A 382 15.59 6.36 20.41
C LYS A 382 15.32 7.53 21.36
N GLU A 383 14.75 8.62 20.84
CA GLU A 383 14.43 9.81 21.65
C GLU A 383 13.15 9.62 22.47
N ALA A 384 12.13 8.94 21.92
CA ALA A 384 10.89 8.64 22.65
C ALA A 384 11.08 7.59 23.75
N GLY A 385 12.07 6.70 23.58
CA GLY A 385 12.33 5.58 24.50
C GLY A 385 11.32 4.44 24.36
N ASP A 386 11.43 3.47 25.25
CA ASP A 386 10.50 2.34 25.33
C ASP A 386 9.27 2.75 26.15
N LEU A 387 8.11 2.79 25.50
CA LEU A 387 6.84 3.20 26.12
C LEU A 387 5.99 2.01 26.56
N LEU A 388 6.23 0.83 25.97
CA LEU A 388 5.52 -0.42 26.28
C LEU A 388 6.53 -1.52 26.62
N PRO A 389 6.17 -2.45 27.54
CA PRO A 389 7.03 -3.60 27.84
C PRO A 389 7.08 -4.57 26.66
N ALA A 390 8.25 -5.17 26.41
CA ALA A 390 8.41 -6.21 25.41
C ALA A 390 7.80 -7.55 25.86
N ASN A 391 7.87 -7.86 27.14
CA ASN A 391 7.40 -9.11 27.73
C ASN A 391 6.09 -8.91 28.49
N ALA A 392 5.31 -9.99 28.62
CA ALA A 392 4.05 -9.97 29.34
C ALA A 392 4.24 -9.83 30.86
N ASP A 393 3.34 -9.06 31.49
CA ASP A 393 3.14 -9.02 32.94
C ASP A 393 1.68 -9.34 33.28
N LEU A 394 1.40 -10.65 33.44
CA LEU A 394 0.06 -11.12 33.75
C LEU A 394 -0.43 -10.68 35.13
N SER A 395 0.47 -10.40 36.09
CA SER A 395 0.08 -9.90 37.40
C SER A 395 -0.42 -8.49 37.32
N ALA A 396 0.34 -7.61 36.64
CA ALA A 396 -0.09 -6.23 36.39
C ALA A 396 -1.35 -6.17 35.52
N ALA A 397 -1.46 -7.06 34.51
CA ALA A 397 -2.65 -7.14 33.67
C ALA A 397 -3.91 -7.50 34.45
N LYS A 398 -3.87 -8.50 35.33
CA LYS A 398 -5.00 -8.86 36.21
C LYS A 398 -5.35 -7.73 37.18
N SER A 399 -4.36 -7.04 37.71
CA SER A 399 -4.56 -5.90 38.60
C SER A 399 -5.25 -4.74 37.87
N ALA A 400 -4.84 -4.42 36.64
CA ALA A 400 -5.46 -3.38 35.81
C ALA A 400 -6.90 -3.72 35.48
N LEU A 401 -7.21 -4.98 35.09
CA LEU A 401 -8.54 -5.45 34.77
C LEU A 401 -9.48 -5.36 36.00
N SER A 402 -9.00 -5.82 37.16
CA SER A 402 -9.72 -5.74 38.43
C SER A 402 -10.00 -4.29 38.84
N SER A 403 -9.01 -3.40 38.71
CA SER A 403 -9.17 -1.98 38.99
C SER A 403 -10.19 -1.31 38.05
N ALA A 404 -10.35 -1.80 36.83
CA ALA A 404 -11.37 -1.37 35.89
C ALA A 404 -12.77 -1.93 36.22
N GLY A 405 -12.90 -2.74 37.28
CA GLY A 405 -14.15 -3.37 37.68
C GLY A 405 -14.63 -4.42 36.67
N VAL A 406 -13.72 -5.16 36.05
CA VAL A 406 -14.03 -6.20 35.05
C VAL A 406 -13.41 -7.52 35.52
N SER A 407 -14.24 -8.56 35.57
CA SER A 407 -13.82 -9.93 35.90
C SER A 407 -14.11 -10.94 34.79
N SER A 408 -14.91 -10.55 33.80
CA SER A 408 -15.26 -11.38 32.65
C SER A 408 -15.80 -10.51 31.53
N GLY A 409 -15.82 -11.04 30.32
CA GLY A 409 -16.38 -10.39 29.15
C GLY A 409 -16.04 -11.16 27.89
N THR A 410 -16.68 -10.83 26.79
CA THR A 410 -16.39 -11.43 25.48
C THR A 410 -15.93 -10.34 24.53
N LEU A 411 -14.83 -10.60 23.82
CA LEU A 411 -14.30 -9.75 22.76
C LEU A 411 -14.04 -10.57 21.50
N THR A 412 -14.18 -9.95 20.36
CA THR A 412 -13.90 -10.55 19.06
C THR A 412 -12.61 -9.96 18.49
N LEU A 413 -11.66 -10.81 18.13
CA LEU A 413 -10.43 -10.44 17.41
C LEU A 413 -10.60 -10.78 15.94
N THR A 414 -10.71 -9.77 15.11
CA THR A 414 -10.83 -9.86 13.66
C THR A 414 -9.45 -9.74 13.02
N TYR A 415 -9.14 -10.60 12.06
CA TYR A 415 -7.86 -10.59 11.36
C TYR A 415 -7.99 -11.20 9.96
N ARG A 416 -7.05 -10.84 9.08
CA ARG A 416 -6.93 -11.46 7.76
C ARG A 416 -6.50 -12.91 7.91
N ASP A 417 -7.24 -13.82 7.29
CA ASP A 417 -6.99 -15.27 7.35
C ASP A 417 -5.72 -15.64 6.56
N THR A 418 -4.63 -15.71 7.30
CA THR A 418 -3.36 -16.29 6.87
C THR A 418 -2.87 -17.19 8.00
N ALA A 419 -2.06 -18.21 7.67
CA ALA A 419 -1.55 -19.15 8.66
C ALA A 419 -0.88 -18.43 9.86
N HIS A 420 -0.05 -17.45 9.58
CA HIS A 420 0.73 -16.75 10.61
C HIS A 420 -0.10 -15.73 11.40
N ASN A 421 -1.07 -15.05 10.77
CA ASN A 421 -2.01 -14.22 11.51
C ASN A 421 -2.90 -15.07 12.42
N GLY A 422 -3.25 -16.28 12.00
CA GLY A 422 -3.94 -17.28 12.84
C GLY A 422 -3.13 -17.68 14.07
N GLU A 423 -1.83 -17.95 13.92
CA GLU A 423 -0.91 -18.24 15.02
C GLU A 423 -0.80 -17.07 16.01
N ILE A 424 -0.64 -15.85 15.50
CA ILE A 424 -0.60 -14.62 16.30
C ILE A 424 -1.92 -14.42 17.04
N ALA A 425 -3.05 -14.53 16.35
CA ALA A 425 -4.37 -14.37 16.94
C ALA A 425 -4.67 -15.43 18.01
N GLN A 426 -4.23 -16.66 17.80
CA GLN A 426 -4.35 -17.74 18.78
C GLN A 426 -3.51 -17.45 20.03
N SER A 427 -2.27 -17.00 19.88
CA SER A 427 -1.39 -16.61 20.99
C SER A 427 -1.97 -15.45 21.80
N ILE A 428 -2.53 -14.45 21.13
CA ILE A 428 -3.23 -13.32 21.78
C ILE A 428 -4.46 -13.82 22.55
N LYS A 429 -5.26 -14.70 21.96
CA LYS A 429 -6.42 -15.30 22.62
C LYS A 429 -6.02 -16.02 23.89
N GLU A 430 -5.00 -16.88 23.83
CA GLU A 430 -4.51 -17.64 24.98
C GLU A 430 -4.02 -16.72 26.11
N ALA A 431 -3.33 -15.62 25.78
CA ALA A 431 -2.88 -14.63 26.75
C ALA A 431 -4.08 -13.93 27.44
N TRP A 432 -5.08 -13.50 26.68
CA TRP A 432 -6.22 -12.76 27.22
C TRP A 432 -7.23 -13.67 27.96
N GLU A 433 -7.34 -14.94 27.60
CA GLU A 433 -8.17 -15.89 28.32
C GLU A 433 -7.62 -16.19 29.73
N GLN A 434 -6.30 -16.00 29.97
CA GLN A 434 -5.72 -16.06 31.32
C GLN A 434 -6.17 -14.90 32.24
N LEU A 435 -6.76 -13.84 31.66
CA LEU A 435 -7.36 -12.74 32.40
C LEU A 435 -8.83 -13.02 32.82
N GLY A 436 -9.41 -14.14 32.35
CA GLY A 436 -10.83 -14.47 32.57
C GLY A 436 -11.77 -13.90 31.50
N LEU A 437 -11.23 -13.40 30.40
CA LEU A 437 -11.98 -12.95 29.24
C LEU A 437 -12.25 -14.11 28.29
N LYS A 438 -13.31 -14.04 27.49
CA LYS A 438 -13.61 -14.96 26.39
C LYS A 438 -13.27 -14.29 25.06
N ILE A 439 -12.41 -14.90 24.26
CA ILE A 439 -11.98 -14.34 22.98
C ILE A 439 -12.52 -15.17 21.84
N LYS A 440 -13.27 -14.53 20.95
CA LYS A 440 -13.71 -15.09 19.67
C LYS A 440 -12.73 -14.70 18.59
N LEU A 441 -12.23 -15.66 17.83
CA LEU A 441 -11.42 -15.39 16.65
C LEU A 441 -12.34 -15.27 15.44
N ASN A 442 -12.12 -14.23 14.63
CA ASN A 442 -12.87 -13.95 13.41
C ASN A 442 -11.89 -13.81 12.22
N PRO A 443 -11.43 -14.95 11.64
CA PRO A 443 -10.62 -14.95 10.44
C PRO A 443 -11.47 -14.50 9.24
N LEU A 444 -10.97 -13.58 8.44
CA LEU A 444 -11.61 -13.10 7.23
C LEU A 444 -10.68 -13.28 6.04
N ASP A 445 -11.23 -13.72 4.91
CA ASP A 445 -10.49 -13.70 3.65
C ASP A 445 -10.08 -12.26 3.24
N ALA A 446 -9.24 -12.14 2.25
CA ALA A 446 -8.68 -10.86 1.83
C ALA A 446 -9.75 -9.83 1.44
N ALA A 447 -10.83 -10.27 0.78
CA ALA A 447 -11.88 -9.37 0.31
C ALA A 447 -12.76 -8.86 1.46
N HIS A 448 -13.21 -9.77 2.36
CA HIS A 448 -14.00 -9.39 3.54
C HIS A 448 -13.17 -8.57 4.54
N PHE A 449 -11.89 -8.93 4.71
CA PHE A 449 -11.00 -8.14 5.56
C PHE A 449 -10.76 -6.74 5.00
N ALA A 450 -10.60 -6.62 3.67
CA ALA A 450 -10.51 -5.33 3.00
C ALA A 450 -11.76 -4.49 3.22
N HIS A 451 -12.94 -5.12 3.20
CA HIS A 451 -14.19 -4.43 3.45
C HIS A 451 -14.27 -3.92 4.91
N VAL A 452 -13.88 -4.72 5.90
CA VAL A 452 -13.78 -4.27 7.30
C VAL A 452 -12.82 -3.09 7.42
N CYS A 453 -11.64 -3.15 6.81
CA CYS A 453 -10.69 -2.04 6.82
C CYS A 453 -11.27 -0.78 6.16
N SER A 454 -11.98 -0.91 5.03
CA SER A 454 -12.58 0.24 4.34
C SER A 454 -13.72 0.88 5.13
N ILE A 455 -14.52 0.11 5.85
CA ILE A 455 -15.55 0.64 6.77
C ILE A 455 -14.89 1.42 7.89
N VAL A 456 -13.84 0.86 8.44
CA VAL A 456 -13.04 1.46 9.49
C VAL A 456 -12.45 2.79 9.00
N GLU A 457 -11.89 2.81 7.80
CA GLU A 457 -11.31 4.01 7.16
C GLU A 457 -12.36 5.07 6.83
N LYS A 458 -13.53 4.68 6.34
CA LYS A 458 -14.60 5.59 5.91
C LYS A 458 -15.46 6.13 7.05
N GLY A 459 -15.25 5.69 8.28
CA GLY A 459 -16.02 6.20 9.41
C GLY A 459 -17.53 6.08 9.24
N ASN A 460 -18.02 5.07 8.53
CA ASN A 460 -19.44 4.66 8.51
C ASN A 460 -20.40 5.01 7.40
N GLU A 461 -20.01 5.45 6.26
CA GLU A 461 -21.04 5.73 5.26
C GLU A 461 -21.69 4.49 4.62
N GLU A 462 -21.11 3.30 4.80
CA GLU A 462 -21.66 2.04 4.29
C GLU A 462 -21.63 0.91 5.31
N TYR A 463 -22.14 1.12 6.53
CA TYR A 463 -22.48 -0.05 7.30
C TYR A 463 -23.81 -0.63 6.81
N ILE A 464 -23.72 -1.53 5.89
CA ILE A 464 -24.73 -2.53 5.66
C ILE A 464 -24.32 -3.75 6.50
N ASP A 465 -25.17 -4.09 7.47
CA ASP A 465 -25.02 -5.25 8.36
C ASP A 465 -24.45 -6.45 7.57
N PRO A 466 -23.27 -7.01 7.93
CA PRO A 466 -22.76 -8.19 7.24
C PRO A 466 -23.70 -9.39 7.32
N THR A 467 -24.63 -9.45 8.27
CA THR A 467 -25.70 -10.43 8.28
C THR A 467 -26.70 -10.22 7.13
N VAL A 468 -26.79 -9.02 6.58
CA VAL A 468 -27.59 -8.71 5.37
C VAL A 468 -26.83 -9.05 4.09
N TYR A 469 -25.48 -9.07 4.12
CA TYR A 469 -24.66 -9.51 2.97
C TYR A 469 -24.39 -11.01 2.95
N THR A 470 -24.58 -11.74 4.04
CA THR A 470 -24.52 -13.21 4.05
C THR A 470 -25.79 -13.86 3.53
N THR A 471 -26.87 -13.12 3.43
CA THR A 471 -27.93 -13.49 2.51
C THR A 471 -27.46 -13.00 1.14
N THR A 472 -26.91 -13.89 0.34
CA THR A 472 -27.09 -13.87 -1.09
C THR A 472 -28.60 -13.83 -1.30
N GLU A 473 -29.21 -12.67 -1.20
CA GLU A 473 -30.37 -12.42 -2.00
C GLU A 473 -29.81 -12.46 -3.44
N GLU A 474 -29.86 -13.65 -4.04
CA GLU A 474 -30.20 -13.71 -5.42
C GLU A 474 -31.18 -12.56 -5.63
N VAL A 475 -30.81 -11.61 -6.49
CA VAL A 475 -31.75 -10.69 -7.06
C VAL A 475 -32.80 -11.59 -7.68
N THR A 476 -33.83 -11.94 -6.91
CA THR A 476 -35.03 -12.51 -7.44
C THR A 476 -35.55 -11.40 -8.32
N THR A 477 -35.28 -11.53 -9.61
CA THR A 477 -35.99 -10.83 -10.65
C THR A 477 -37.47 -10.99 -10.29
N ALA A 478 -38.09 -9.94 -9.81
CA ALA A 478 -39.53 -9.91 -9.70
C ALA A 478 -40.04 -10.30 -11.07
N GLU A 479 -40.89 -11.33 -11.13
CA GLU A 479 -41.49 -11.79 -12.38
C GLU A 479 -42.00 -10.57 -13.13
N ALA A 480 -41.56 -10.43 -14.37
CA ALA A 480 -41.88 -9.34 -15.23
C ALA A 480 -43.42 -9.27 -15.39
N VAL A 481 -44.01 -8.32 -14.73
CA VAL A 481 -45.38 -7.91 -15.08
C VAL A 481 -45.24 -6.99 -16.28
N ASN A 482 -45.61 -7.55 -17.47
CA ASN A 482 -45.58 -6.88 -18.78
C ASN A 482 -44.26 -6.83 -19.57
N GLY A 483 -43.28 -7.74 -19.32
CA GLY A 483 -42.18 -7.96 -20.28
C GLY A 483 -41.13 -6.87 -20.34
N GLU A 484 -41.04 -5.97 -19.39
CA GLU A 484 -39.95 -5.02 -19.21
C GLU A 484 -39.19 -5.32 -17.94
N ASP A 485 -37.90 -5.57 -18.05
CA ASP A 485 -36.98 -5.72 -16.92
C ASP A 485 -36.92 -4.41 -16.13
N THR A 486 -37.60 -4.34 -15.00
CA THR A 486 -37.44 -3.24 -14.05
C THR A 486 -36.17 -3.45 -13.27
N VAL A 487 -35.13 -2.72 -13.62
CA VAL A 487 -33.95 -2.54 -12.80
C VAL A 487 -34.40 -1.82 -11.53
N VAL A 488 -34.42 -2.54 -10.41
CA VAL A 488 -34.59 -1.90 -9.09
C VAL A 488 -33.29 -1.17 -8.78
N THR A 489 -33.24 0.11 -9.12
CA THR A 489 -32.20 1.00 -8.63
C THR A 489 -32.34 1.11 -7.10
N LYS A 490 -31.30 0.72 -6.37
CA LYS A 490 -31.21 1.04 -4.92
C LYS A 490 -31.40 2.54 -4.76
N ALA A 491 -32.26 2.92 -3.82
CA ALA A 491 -32.40 4.32 -3.45
C ALA A 491 -31.02 4.90 -3.08
N PRO A 492 -30.67 6.08 -3.56
CA PRO A 492 -29.43 6.71 -3.16
C PRO A 492 -29.38 6.84 -1.64
N MET A 493 -28.21 6.64 -1.03
CA MET A 493 -28.00 6.66 0.42
C MET A 493 -28.62 7.88 1.10
N LYS A 494 -28.72 9.04 0.43
CA LYS A 494 -29.45 10.25 0.88
C LYS A 494 -30.90 9.99 1.33
N GLU A 495 -31.59 9.02 0.78
CA GLU A 495 -32.97 8.69 1.20
C GLU A 495 -33.03 7.85 2.46
N LEU A 496 -31.97 7.08 2.78
CA LEU A 496 -31.88 6.31 4.02
C LEU A 496 -31.60 7.22 5.25
N PHE A 497 -30.98 8.38 5.06
CA PHE A 497 -30.69 9.35 6.11
C PHE A 497 -31.86 10.29 6.44
N ASN A 498 -32.89 10.37 5.60
CA ASN A 498 -34.03 11.30 5.75
C ASN A 498 -34.98 10.97 6.91
N ASN A 499 -34.73 9.94 7.69
CA ASN A 499 -35.61 9.56 8.80
C ASN A 499 -35.17 10.14 10.16
N GLY A 500 -34.36 11.18 10.19
CA GLY A 500 -34.03 11.94 11.42
C GLY A 500 -33.20 11.18 12.45
N LYS A 501 -32.63 10.03 12.10
CA LYS A 501 -31.64 9.32 12.91
C LYS A 501 -30.26 9.61 12.35
N GLN A 502 -29.45 10.32 13.13
CA GLN A 502 -28.01 10.32 12.86
C GLN A 502 -27.53 8.87 12.84
N PRO A 503 -26.74 8.47 11.85
CA PRO A 503 -26.16 7.13 11.86
C PRO A 503 -25.32 6.99 13.12
N GLU A 504 -25.74 6.11 14.04
CA GLU A 504 -24.85 5.67 15.10
C GLU A 504 -23.63 5.07 14.42
N MET A 505 -22.42 5.49 14.79
CA MET A 505 -21.18 4.93 14.26
C MET A 505 -21.06 3.49 14.74
N TYR A 506 -21.46 2.53 13.93
CA TYR A 506 -21.27 1.12 14.21
C TYR A 506 -19.86 0.73 13.77
N TYR A 507 -18.95 0.67 14.70
CA TYR A 507 -17.70 -0.03 14.50
C TYR A 507 -18.01 -1.53 14.52
N ASN A 508 -17.92 -2.18 13.38
CA ASN A 508 -18.25 -3.60 13.23
C ASN A 508 -17.22 -4.55 13.80
N TYR A 509 -16.32 -4.06 14.59
CA TYR A 509 -15.30 -4.88 15.21
C TYR A 509 -15.14 -4.46 16.67
N ASP A 510 -14.70 -5.41 17.51
CA ASP A 510 -14.18 -5.08 18.82
C ASP A 510 -12.69 -4.74 18.70
N ILE A 511 -11.92 -5.63 18.07
CA ILE A 511 -10.47 -5.50 17.88
C ILE A 511 -10.11 -6.00 16.49
N VAL A 512 -9.27 -5.25 15.78
CA VAL A 512 -8.72 -5.63 14.46
C VAL A 512 -7.20 -5.70 14.55
N LEU A 513 -6.63 -6.79 14.01
CA LEU A 513 -5.19 -6.95 13.82
C LEU A 513 -4.80 -6.40 12.45
N LEU A 514 -3.99 -5.34 12.43
CA LEU A 514 -3.54 -4.64 11.21
C LEU A 514 -2.02 -4.46 11.19
N ASP A 515 -1.45 -4.54 10.00
CA ASP A 515 -0.10 -4.10 9.73
C ASP A 515 -0.12 -2.60 9.38
N TYR A 516 0.08 -1.75 10.36
CA TYR A 516 -0.06 -0.31 10.24
C TYR A 516 1.16 0.32 9.57
N GLN A 517 1.00 0.71 8.32
CA GLN A 517 2.03 1.31 7.49
C GLN A 517 2.12 2.83 7.71
N THR A 518 3.31 3.33 7.99
CA THR A 518 3.60 4.77 8.04
C THR A 518 3.66 5.35 6.62
N LEU A 519 2.97 6.45 6.36
CA LEU A 519 2.88 7.07 5.02
C LEU A 519 4.13 7.82 4.59
N THR A 520 4.89 8.33 5.57
CA THR A 520 6.16 9.03 5.39
C THR A 520 7.11 8.62 6.52
N PRO A 521 8.42 8.75 6.39
CA PRO A 521 9.36 8.50 7.49
C PRO A 521 9.31 9.61 8.56
N SER A 522 8.12 10.13 8.85
CA SER A 522 7.82 11.11 9.89
C SER A 522 6.81 10.54 10.89
N ALA A 523 7.04 10.76 12.17
CA ALA A 523 6.11 10.35 13.22
C ALA A 523 4.74 11.02 13.08
N PHE A 524 4.67 12.17 12.42
CA PHE A 524 3.41 12.88 12.17
C PHE A 524 2.43 12.00 11.37
N SER A 525 2.89 11.38 10.28
CA SER A 525 2.02 10.53 9.46
C SER A 525 1.52 9.26 10.16
N THR A 526 2.23 8.81 11.22
CA THR A 526 1.81 7.68 12.05
C THR A 526 0.79 8.10 13.12
N LEU A 527 0.98 9.27 13.71
CA LEU A 527 0.23 9.71 14.90
C LEU A 527 -0.95 10.62 14.57
N ALA A 528 -0.82 11.49 13.55
CA ALA A 528 -1.86 12.46 13.23
C ALA A 528 -3.24 11.84 12.94
N PRO A 529 -3.37 10.68 12.27
CA PRO A 529 -4.69 10.08 12.00
C PRO A 529 -5.54 9.79 13.25
N PHE A 530 -4.94 9.62 14.42
CA PHE A 530 -5.68 9.41 15.67
C PHE A 530 -6.31 10.70 16.25
N ALA A 531 -5.93 11.87 15.74
CA ALA A 531 -6.56 13.15 16.09
C ALA A 531 -7.75 13.43 15.16
N VAL A 532 -8.88 13.88 15.73
CA VAL A 532 -10.14 14.10 14.99
C VAL A 532 -9.94 15.01 13.78
N GLY A 533 -9.21 16.12 13.93
CA GLY A 533 -8.98 17.06 12.83
C GLY A 533 -8.02 16.56 11.74
N PHE A 534 -7.38 15.40 11.92
CA PHE A 534 -6.39 14.83 11.00
C PHE A 534 -6.70 13.38 10.59
N SER A 535 -7.85 12.85 10.98
CA SER A 535 -8.25 11.47 10.67
C SER A 535 -8.49 11.22 9.18
N GLY A 536 -8.62 12.26 8.38
CA GLY A 536 -8.98 12.14 6.96
C GLY A 536 -10.46 11.81 6.73
N ASN A 537 -11.23 11.60 7.80
CA ASN A 537 -12.64 11.27 7.76
C ASN A 537 -13.50 12.49 8.06
N ALA A 538 -14.56 12.66 7.29
CA ALA A 538 -15.59 13.67 7.52
C ALA A 538 -16.97 13.05 7.30
N VAL A 539 -18.00 13.68 7.83
CA VAL A 539 -19.38 13.24 7.69
C VAL A 539 -20.24 14.41 7.30
N ALA A 540 -21.10 14.22 6.34
CA ALA A 540 -22.21 15.12 6.11
C ALA A 540 -23.08 15.17 7.37
N THR A 541 -23.15 16.33 8.03
CA THR A 541 -24.02 16.58 9.18
C THR A 541 -25.41 16.97 8.73
N ASP A 542 -25.47 17.70 7.62
CA ASP A 542 -26.65 18.05 6.83
C ASP A 542 -26.28 18.02 5.34
N TYR A 543 -27.19 18.35 4.43
CA TYR A 543 -27.01 18.22 2.98
C TYR A 543 -25.74 18.88 2.40
N ASP A 544 -25.15 19.86 3.11
CA ASP A 544 -23.99 20.61 2.65
C ASP A 544 -22.91 20.83 3.74
N ASP A 545 -23.10 20.36 4.98
CA ASP A 545 -22.15 20.55 6.07
C ASP A 545 -21.43 19.24 6.42
N TYR A 546 -20.10 19.30 6.52
CA TYR A 546 -19.26 18.18 6.93
C TYR A 546 -18.67 18.46 8.33
N ALA A 547 -18.56 17.43 9.15
CA ALA A 547 -17.87 17.49 10.43
C ALA A 547 -16.73 16.47 10.48
N PRO A 548 -15.54 16.85 11.00
CA PRO A 548 -14.45 15.90 11.21
C PRO A 548 -14.89 14.77 12.13
N ARG A 549 -14.45 13.55 11.83
CA ARG A 549 -14.70 12.35 12.65
C ARG A 549 -13.44 11.77 13.24
N THR A 550 -13.63 10.90 14.22
CA THR A 550 -12.56 10.10 14.78
C THR A 550 -12.06 9.08 13.74
N HIS A 551 -10.79 8.73 13.88
CA HIS A 551 -10.20 7.59 13.17
C HIS A 551 -10.86 6.26 13.60
N MET A 552 -10.48 5.16 12.96
CA MET A 552 -11.04 3.81 13.12
C MET A 552 -11.28 3.35 14.56
N THR A 553 -10.47 3.80 15.52
CA THR A 553 -10.62 3.38 16.92
C THR A 553 -11.72 4.12 17.69
N GLY A 554 -12.29 5.17 17.12
CA GLY A 554 -13.23 6.05 17.84
C GLY A 554 -12.58 6.86 18.97
N TYR A 555 -11.24 6.88 19.05
CA TYR A 555 -10.49 7.65 20.03
C TYR A 555 -10.66 9.14 19.80
N ASN A 556 -10.94 9.88 20.89
CA ASN A 556 -11.04 11.33 20.87
C ASN A 556 -10.56 11.88 22.22
N SER A 557 -9.41 12.52 22.22
CA SER A 557 -8.81 13.19 23.38
C SER A 557 -8.47 14.61 23.00
N GLU A 558 -9.02 15.59 23.73
CA GLU A 558 -8.75 17.01 23.50
C GLU A 558 -7.26 17.32 23.65
N GLU A 559 -6.59 16.72 24.65
CA GLU A 559 -5.16 16.90 24.88
C GLU A 559 -4.34 16.33 23.71
N TYR A 560 -4.69 15.14 23.22
CA TYR A 560 -4.04 14.54 22.06
C TYR A 560 -4.24 15.36 20.78
N ASN A 561 -5.48 15.80 20.54
CA ASN A 561 -5.80 16.65 19.39
C ASN A 561 -4.99 17.95 19.43
N ALA A 562 -4.83 18.57 20.62
CA ALA A 562 -4.02 19.77 20.78
C ALA A 562 -2.52 19.54 20.51
N LEU A 563 -1.96 18.40 20.93
CA LEU A 563 -0.57 18.04 20.63
C LEU A 563 -0.34 17.86 19.12
N ILE A 564 -1.25 17.18 18.43
CA ILE A 564 -1.14 17.01 16.97
C ILE A 564 -1.27 18.34 16.23
N GLU A 565 -2.18 19.20 16.67
CA GLU A 565 -2.32 20.56 16.11
C GLU A 565 -1.06 21.42 16.33
N GLN A 566 -0.40 21.30 17.48
CA GLN A 566 0.88 21.97 17.74
C GLN A 566 2.00 21.39 16.86
N ALA A 567 2.04 20.06 16.71
CA ALA A 567 3.02 19.41 15.85
C ALA A 567 2.87 19.82 14.37
N PHE A 568 1.63 19.96 13.91
CA PHE A 568 1.33 20.44 12.55
C PHE A 568 1.86 21.86 12.29
N LYS A 569 1.84 22.73 13.27
CA LYS A 569 2.31 24.12 13.21
C LYS A 569 3.78 24.30 13.57
N ALA A 570 4.51 23.22 13.79
CA ALA A 570 5.92 23.28 14.14
C ALA A 570 6.79 23.92 13.03
N ASN A 571 7.79 24.69 13.43
CA ASN A 571 8.68 25.40 12.49
C ASN A 571 9.63 24.46 11.75
N ASP A 572 9.96 23.34 12.34
CA ASP A 572 10.84 22.34 11.74
C ASP A 572 10.54 20.93 12.26
N ARG A 573 11.17 19.94 11.63
CA ARG A 573 11.02 18.52 12.00
C ARG A 573 11.43 18.23 13.45
N ALA A 574 12.42 18.90 14.01
CA ALA A 574 12.91 18.64 15.36
C ALA A 574 11.88 19.09 16.41
N GLU A 575 11.32 20.28 16.23
CA GLU A 575 10.22 20.78 17.05
C GLU A 575 8.99 19.89 16.93
N MET A 576 8.59 19.56 15.70
CA MET A 576 7.49 18.63 15.43
C MET A 576 7.70 17.29 16.15
N SER A 577 8.87 16.67 16.00
CA SER A 577 9.16 15.36 16.59
C SER A 577 9.16 15.40 18.13
N LYS A 578 9.62 16.50 18.74
CA LYS A 578 9.58 16.67 20.17
C LYS A 578 8.14 16.64 20.72
N ILE A 579 7.24 17.35 20.05
CA ILE A 579 5.80 17.36 20.42
C ILE A 579 5.19 15.97 20.20
N LEU A 580 5.55 15.31 19.10
CA LEU A 580 5.03 13.99 18.76
C LEU A 580 5.50 12.89 19.72
N VAL A 581 6.64 13.05 20.40
CA VAL A 581 7.04 12.14 21.50
C VAL A 581 6.03 12.20 22.63
N ASP A 582 5.55 13.38 23.00
CA ASP A 582 4.54 13.53 24.05
C ASP A 582 3.17 13.03 23.57
N ALA A 583 2.83 13.25 22.30
CA ALA A 583 1.61 12.70 21.70
C ALA A 583 1.62 11.15 21.69
N GLU A 584 2.72 10.50 21.33
CA GLU A 584 2.82 9.04 21.36
C GLU A 584 2.72 8.48 22.79
N LYS A 585 3.33 9.14 23.77
CA LYS A 585 3.20 8.76 25.20
C LYS A 585 1.75 8.81 25.66
N LEU A 586 1.03 9.88 25.31
CA LEU A 586 -0.39 10.01 25.65
C LEU A 586 -1.22 8.93 24.96
N LEU A 587 -1.04 8.73 23.65
CA LEU A 587 -1.74 7.71 22.88
C LEU A 587 -1.55 6.31 23.47
N LEU A 588 -0.33 5.96 23.86
CA LEU A 588 0.00 4.66 24.44
C LEU A 588 -0.29 4.56 25.95
N THR A 589 -0.59 5.66 26.61
CA THR A 589 -1.21 5.67 27.94
C THR A 589 -2.70 5.35 27.84
N ASP A 590 -3.38 5.92 26.85
CA ASP A 590 -4.81 5.69 26.59
C ASP A 590 -5.09 4.37 25.85
N LEU A 591 -4.13 3.87 25.07
CA LEU A 591 -4.14 2.59 24.36
C LEU A 591 -5.38 2.36 23.47
N PRO A 592 -5.76 3.27 22.59
CA PRO A 592 -6.74 2.93 21.55
C PRO A 592 -6.16 1.97 20.51
N VAL A 593 -4.83 1.85 20.47
CA VAL A 593 -4.04 0.94 19.64
C VAL A 593 -2.98 0.26 20.51
N ILE A 594 -2.77 -1.04 20.30
CA ILE A 594 -1.73 -1.82 20.98
C ILE A 594 -0.71 -2.29 19.95
N PRO A 595 0.47 -1.65 19.86
CA PRO A 595 1.58 -2.12 19.06
C PRO A 595 2.07 -3.49 19.53
N LEU A 596 2.33 -4.41 18.60
CA LEU A 596 2.81 -5.75 18.87
C LEU A 596 4.28 -5.92 18.48
N PHE A 597 4.57 -5.75 17.20
CA PHE A 597 5.93 -5.85 16.68
C PHE A 597 6.08 -5.03 15.39
N GLN A 598 7.30 -4.65 15.11
CA GLN A 598 7.68 -4.00 13.88
C GLN A 598 8.05 -5.06 12.85
N ASN A 599 7.46 -4.96 11.68
CA ASN A 599 7.74 -5.86 10.57
C ASN A 599 9.12 -5.59 9.96
N ALA A 600 9.64 -6.60 9.29
CA ALA A 600 10.77 -6.50 8.39
C ALA A 600 10.37 -7.07 7.03
N ASN A 601 10.87 -6.47 5.95
CA ASN A 601 10.84 -7.09 4.65
C ASN A 601 11.93 -8.15 4.60
N ALA A 602 11.57 -9.41 4.86
CA ALA A 602 12.47 -10.53 4.71
C ALA A 602 12.51 -10.96 3.25
N TYR A 603 13.68 -10.93 2.61
CA TYR A 603 13.79 -11.24 1.19
C TYR A 603 14.88 -12.25 0.85
N LEU A 604 14.65 -12.94 -0.24
CA LEU A 604 15.54 -13.93 -0.84
C LEU A 604 15.68 -13.61 -2.33
N ALA A 605 16.90 -13.55 -2.82
CA ALA A 605 17.21 -13.43 -4.23
C ALA A 605 18.02 -14.63 -4.68
N SER A 606 17.59 -15.30 -5.74
CA SER A 606 18.33 -16.44 -6.29
C SER A 606 19.61 -15.97 -6.97
N SER A 607 20.60 -16.87 -7.08
CA SER A 607 21.85 -16.58 -7.80
C SER A 607 21.68 -16.34 -9.30
N ALA A 608 20.47 -16.56 -9.83
CA ALA A 608 20.13 -16.28 -11.23
C ALA A 608 19.94 -14.79 -11.51
N ILE A 609 19.64 -13.99 -10.49
CA ILE A 609 19.45 -12.54 -10.61
C ILE A 609 20.54 -11.77 -9.85
N SER A 610 20.69 -10.49 -10.19
CA SER A 610 21.59 -9.57 -9.50
C SER A 610 21.07 -8.15 -9.62
N GLY A 611 21.44 -7.28 -8.66
CA GLY A 611 21.06 -5.86 -8.66
C GLY A 611 19.77 -5.57 -7.91
N GLU A 612 19.16 -6.54 -7.24
CA GLU A 612 17.93 -6.41 -6.47
C GLU A 612 18.07 -5.40 -5.31
N THR A 613 19.25 -5.32 -4.69
CA THR A 613 19.53 -4.41 -3.58
C THR A 613 19.99 -3.02 -3.99
N LYS A 614 20.06 -2.72 -5.30
CA LYS A 614 20.61 -1.44 -5.79
C LYS A 614 19.61 -0.30 -5.81
N SER A 615 18.37 -0.57 -5.53
CA SER A 615 17.29 0.43 -5.59
C SER A 615 16.20 0.05 -4.60
N ILE A 616 16.50 0.27 -3.33
CA ILE A 616 15.59 0.08 -2.20
C ILE A 616 15.10 1.47 -1.79
N ASN A 617 13.83 1.61 -1.43
CA ASN A 617 13.33 2.82 -0.82
C ASN A 617 13.33 2.70 0.72
N VAL A 618 12.95 3.78 1.41
CA VAL A 618 12.90 3.83 2.87
C VAL A 618 11.94 2.82 3.50
N TYR A 619 10.98 2.30 2.74
CA TYR A 619 10.02 1.28 3.18
C TYR A 619 10.52 -0.16 2.97
N GLY A 620 11.79 -0.33 2.64
CA GLY A 620 12.37 -1.65 2.31
C GLY A 620 11.84 -2.24 1.00
N ALA A 621 11.19 -1.44 0.16
CA ALA A 621 10.67 -1.91 -1.12
C ALA A 621 11.73 -1.83 -2.22
N HIS A 622 11.88 -2.91 -2.97
CA HIS A 622 12.84 -3.03 -4.06
C HIS A 622 12.23 -2.58 -5.39
N SER A 623 12.86 -1.66 -6.09
CA SER A 623 12.33 -1.10 -7.34
C SER A 623 12.50 -2.00 -8.56
N PHE A 624 13.31 -3.03 -8.49
CA PHE A 624 13.69 -3.95 -9.59
C PHE A 624 14.31 -3.28 -10.82
N THR A 625 14.34 -1.97 -10.93
CA THR A 625 14.78 -1.25 -12.13
C THR A 625 16.22 -1.60 -12.58
N LYS A 626 17.05 -2.08 -11.67
CA LYS A 626 18.44 -2.49 -11.92
C LYS A 626 18.68 -3.99 -11.91
N VAL A 627 17.64 -4.79 -11.75
CA VAL A 627 17.75 -6.25 -11.71
C VAL A 627 18.05 -6.78 -13.11
N SER A 628 19.03 -7.67 -13.19
CA SER A 628 19.41 -8.40 -14.39
C SER A 628 19.51 -9.90 -14.11
N GLN A 629 19.31 -10.71 -15.14
CA GLN A 629 19.37 -12.17 -15.11
C GLN A 629 20.39 -12.65 -16.12
N SER A 630 21.61 -12.92 -15.67
CA SER A 630 22.81 -13.05 -16.50
C SER A 630 22.80 -14.17 -17.56
N LYS A 631 21.90 -15.16 -17.44
CA LYS A 631 21.77 -16.27 -18.38
C LYS A 631 20.50 -16.27 -19.21
N PHE A 632 19.54 -15.42 -18.86
CA PHE A 632 18.18 -15.43 -19.38
C PHE A 632 17.65 -14.04 -19.72
N ASP A 633 18.53 -13.05 -19.88
CA ASP A 633 18.13 -11.70 -20.31
C ASP A 633 17.30 -11.71 -21.61
N ASN A 634 17.35 -12.83 -22.33
CA ASN A 634 16.73 -13.05 -23.64
C ASN A 634 15.68 -14.18 -23.63
N TYR A 635 15.32 -14.70 -22.45
CA TYR A 635 14.34 -15.76 -22.34
C TYR A 635 12.91 -15.26 -22.52
N ILE A 636 12.13 -15.93 -23.38
CA ILE A 636 10.68 -15.74 -23.50
C ILE A 636 10.02 -17.03 -23.00
N PRO A 637 9.10 -16.96 -22.03
CA PRO A 637 8.34 -18.12 -21.60
C PRO A 637 7.63 -18.81 -22.77
N SER A 638 7.49 -20.13 -22.70
CA SER A 638 6.90 -20.96 -23.77
C SER A 638 5.46 -20.51 -24.12
N GLU A 639 4.69 -20.10 -23.10
CA GLU A 639 3.32 -19.59 -23.26
C GLU A 639 3.22 -18.32 -24.14
N GLU A 640 4.27 -17.51 -24.22
CA GLU A 640 4.29 -16.32 -25.10
C GLU A 640 4.81 -16.62 -26.50
N LYS A 641 5.50 -17.74 -26.69
CA LYS A 641 5.94 -18.18 -28.03
C LYS A 641 4.79 -18.66 -28.90
N GLU A 642 3.70 -19.15 -28.27
CA GLU A 642 2.49 -19.62 -28.97
C GLU A 642 1.53 -18.49 -29.36
N SER A 643 1.65 -17.30 -28.74
CA SER A 643 0.80 -16.14 -29.00
C SER A 643 1.38 -15.13 -30.01
N GLN A 644 2.58 -15.37 -30.53
CA GLN A 644 3.26 -14.61 -31.59
C GLN A 644 3.20 -15.32 -32.92
#